data_1289f83d0b53a5d5cc3c2fc99cce0b50
#
_entry.id   1289f83d0b53a5d5cc3c2fc99cce0b50
#
_cell.length_a   1.000
_cell.length_b   1.000
_cell.length_c   1.000
_cell.angle_alpha   90.00
_cell.angle_beta   90.00
_cell.angle_gamma   90.00
#
_symmetry.space_group_name_H-M   'P 1'
#
loop_
_entity.id
_entity.type
_entity.pdbx_description
1 polymer ?
#
loop_
_entity_poly.entity_id
_entity_poly.type
_entity_poly.pdbx_seq_one_letter_code
_entity_poly.pdbx_strand_id
1 'polypeptide(L)'
;MKRLHLICNAHIDPIWQWEWEEGASAALSTFQSAANLAKDFDYIFCHNEVTLYKYTEKYAPALFEEIKKLVKQGKWHIMGGWYLQPDCIMPCGEGIVRQIREGEMYFEEKFGVKPTTAVNFDPFGHSRGLVQILTKCGQDSYMFMRPYGKYMWNQLKLPAEYFIWEGYDGSRVKASRITEYNSDLGKATEKIQKDIDRQKDDAEVAQSCWGVGNHGGGPSRKDLADVAEMIKNSKDIEIKYSTPEEYFADVQPTEVYAGSLVPCMVGCYTSMAELKKKYRNLERQLFFAEKIASIASLKGSYKYPTEPLKDVTEDMLNVQFHDILPGDMIRAGEENGFTYINHGLHILNNIRADAFFALCKGQPVAEENTYPLMVFNPKATAEKQIIECELSIIPTENYIEKRSYIEVYDDKGNKLKSQTVKEGSNISIDWRKKVVFEAEPNAMQITRYTAKTVVLPVKNYPEVKDDIVFDNGEKKVVISAKTGLIESYVVNGKEYCKGKFFKPEIYDDTPDPWGMNEPYVGHNGEELKLLETPDGVFDGMKSIQIIEDGDIYLGVEAFFGLGLTRVRIGYKIYKNGIDVDVDVNVFPNEASKAIKVSLDVGNGRYVGEQIFGKEELFNDGRECIAQNFVALETDKNDYLEIVTQDNFGSSYKDGKVALTLVKTATYCAHPVPNRPLLRDGIFISKIDQGQRDFALRLTTAKENELKKHADAFVEKPYALNVFPTIDEKDDNGFTVSGDNANISFVTLKRARQVDGYVMRLQNNSETEEKETVKFRDKSINLIFGKYEVKTVVYDGDALKEIKEMLI
;
A
#
# COMPACT_ATOMS: atom_id res chain seq x y z
N MET A 1 -2.47 16.86 38.94
CA MET A 1 -1.49 17.15 37.88
C MET A 1 -0.49 18.13 38.42
N LYS A 2 0.80 17.82 38.32
CA LYS A 2 1.89 18.69 38.84
C LYS A 2 2.60 19.42 37.70
N ARG A 3 2.59 18.89 36.49
CA ARG A 3 3.27 19.48 35.33
C ARG A 3 2.44 19.40 34.07
N LEU A 4 2.38 20.48 33.29
CA LEU A 4 1.76 20.56 31.97
C LEU A 4 2.80 20.98 30.92
N HIS A 5 3.04 20.14 29.95
CA HIS A 5 3.89 20.43 28.80
C HIS A 5 3.09 21.10 27.69
N LEU A 6 3.44 22.33 27.32
CA LEU A 6 2.85 23.07 26.22
C LEU A 6 3.66 22.88 24.94
N ILE A 7 3.11 22.21 23.96
CA ILE A 7 3.74 21.96 22.66
C ILE A 7 3.09 22.90 21.65
N CYS A 8 3.79 24.01 21.34
CA CYS A 8 3.33 24.98 20.36
C CYS A 8 3.67 24.52 18.95
N ASN A 9 2.66 24.36 18.10
CA ASN A 9 2.87 23.86 16.74
C ASN A 9 1.92 24.51 15.71
N ALA A 10 2.11 24.15 14.45
CA ALA A 10 1.14 24.34 13.37
C ALA A 10 1.13 23.05 12.57
N HIS A 11 0.01 22.33 12.55
CA HIS A 11 -0.21 21.28 11.58
C HIS A 11 -0.55 21.94 10.24
N ILE A 12 0.13 21.56 9.15
CA ILE A 12 -0.04 22.18 7.84
C ILE A 12 -0.15 21.09 6.80
N ASP A 13 -1.29 21.04 6.11
CA ASP A 13 -1.51 20.10 5.03
C ASP A 13 -0.96 20.71 3.72
N PRO A 14 0.04 20.08 3.08
CA PRO A 14 0.56 20.59 1.82
C PRO A 14 -0.46 20.50 0.68
N ILE A 15 -1.37 19.53 0.72
CA ILE A 15 -2.47 19.33 -0.23
C ILE A 15 -3.67 18.79 0.54
N TRP A 16 -4.83 19.43 0.45
CA TRP A 16 -6.10 18.95 0.99
C TRP A 16 -7.30 19.61 0.31
N GLN A 17 -7.82 20.73 0.86
CA GLN A 17 -8.84 21.57 0.22
C GLN A 17 -8.23 22.57 -0.77
N TRP A 18 -6.94 22.45 -1.00
CA TRP A 18 -6.09 23.29 -1.85
C TRP A 18 -4.99 22.44 -2.49
N GLU A 19 -4.35 23.02 -3.48
CA GLU A 19 -3.21 22.45 -4.18
C GLU A 19 -1.89 22.75 -3.46
N TRP A 20 -0.82 22.08 -3.87
CA TRP A 20 0.47 22.17 -3.19
C TRP A 20 1.08 23.58 -3.17
N GLU A 21 0.80 24.42 -4.19
CA GLU A 21 1.30 25.80 -4.23
C GLU A 21 0.73 26.65 -3.09
N GLU A 22 -0.54 26.47 -2.78
CA GLU A 22 -1.19 27.15 -1.65
C GLU A 22 -0.67 26.60 -0.32
N GLY A 23 -0.51 25.27 -0.20
CA GLY A 23 0.11 24.65 0.96
C GLY A 23 1.53 25.13 1.20
N ALA A 24 2.34 25.28 0.15
CA ALA A 24 3.68 25.86 0.23
C ALA A 24 3.63 27.33 0.71
N SER A 25 2.70 28.13 0.18
CA SER A 25 2.51 29.51 0.63
C SER A 25 2.10 29.60 2.11
N ALA A 26 1.22 28.72 2.56
CA ALA A 26 0.80 28.60 3.95
C ALA A 26 1.99 28.25 4.87
N ALA A 27 2.83 27.30 4.44
CA ALA A 27 4.05 26.94 5.19
C ALA A 27 5.03 28.13 5.32
N LEU A 28 5.31 28.82 4.21
CA LEU A 28 6.21 29.99 4.22
C LEU A 28 5.70 31.09 5.16
N SER A 29 4.42 31.43 5.10
CA SER A 29 3.82 32.48 5.93
C SER A 29 3.79 32.08 7.42
N THR A 30 3.48 30.82 7.73
CA THR A 30 3.49 30.28 9.10
C THR A 30 4.90 30.31 9.69
N PHE A 31 5.89 29.81 8.95
CA PHE A 31 7.29 29.77 9.40
C PHE A 31 7.86 31.18 9.58
N GLN A 32 7.53 32.11 8.66
CA GLN A 32 7.93 33.50 8.80
C GLN A 32 7.31 34.15 10.05
N SER A 33 6.02 33.91 10.31
CA SER A 33 5.33 34.40 11.51
C SER A 33 5.96 33.84 12.78
N ALA A 34 6.16 32.54 12.86
CA ALA A 34 6.75 31.88 14.00
C ALA A 34 8.19 32.38 14.28
N ALA A 35 9.02 32.50 13.22
CA ALA A 35 10.38 33.04 13.36
C ALA A 35 10.41 34.51 13.83
N ASN A 36 9.47 35.34 13.36
CA ASN A 36 9.37 36.72 13.82
C ASN A 36 8.92 36.80 15.28
N LEU A 37 7.94 36.01 15.69
CA LEU A 37 7.45 35.99 17.08
C LEU A 37 8.53 35.51 18.06
N ALA A 38 9.43 34.59 17.65
CA ALA A 38 10.54 34.10 18.44
C ALA A 38 11.57 35.21 18.82
N LYS A 39 11.50 36.40 18.18
CA LYS A 39 12.31 37.57 18.53
C LYS A 39 11.74 38.35 19.74
N ASP A 40 10.41 38.33 19.86
CA ASP A 40 9.66 39.12 20.83
C ASP A 40 9.22 38.30 22.06
N PHE A 41 9.08 36.99 21.89
CA PHE A 41 8.56 36.07 22.90
C PHE A 41 9.55 34.94 23.19
N ASP A 42 9.56 34.48 24.41
CA ASP A 42 10.31 33.30 24.84
C ASP A 42 9.36 32.10 24.80
N TYR A 43 9.46 31.33 23.74
CA TYR A 43 8.67 30.11 23.52
C TYR A 43 9.40 29.14 22.55
N ILE A 44 8.94 27.90 22.46
CA ILE A 44 9.46 26.90 21.55
C ILE A 44 8.41 26.62 20.49
N PHE A 45 8.73 26.86 19.23
CA PHE A 45 7.89 26.42 18.11
C PHE A 45 8.32 25.01 17.66
N CYS A 46 7.41 24.05 17.69
CA CYS A 46 7.65 22.66 17.31
C CYS A 46 7.04 22.37 15.94
N HIS A 47 7.82 21.85 15.00
CA HIS A 47 7.29 21.47 13.69
C HIS A 47 8.05 20.29 13.10
N ASN A 48 7.30 19.40 12.40
CA ASN A 48 7.81 18.23 11.67
C ASN A 48 7.71 18.47 10.15
N GLU A 49 7.84 17.43 9.33
CA GLU A 49 7.52 17.37 7.88
C GLU A 49 8.52 18.05 6.95
N VAL A 50 9.46 17.25 6.47
CA VAL A 50 10.53 17.69 5.56
C VAL A 50 10.03 18.44 4.34
N THR A 51 8.91 18.02 3.74
CA THR A 51 8.36 18.66 2.54
C THR A 51 8.18 20.18 2.72
N LEU A 52 7.68 20.61 3.88
CA LEU A 52 7.46 22.04 4.18
C LEU A 52 8.77 22.80 4.40
N TYR A 53 9.77 22.15 5.01
CA TYR A 53 11.12 22.73 5.10
C TYR A 53 11.81 22.83 3.73
N LYS A 54 11.61 21.87 2.83
CA LYS A 54 12.11 21.91 1.43
C LYS A 54 11.50 23.07 0.67
N TYR A 55 10.20 23.35 0.85
CA TYR A 55 9.58 24.55 0.28
C TYR A 55 10.25 25.82 0.81
N THR A 56 10.53 25.87 2.13
CA THR A 56 11.18 27.01 2.76
C THR A 56 12.63 27.17 2.29
N GLU A 57 13.40 26.08 2.21
CA GLU A 57 14.77 26.10 1.69
C GLU A 57 14.81 26.61 0.25
N LYS A 58 13.84 26.20 -0.60
CA LYS A 58 13.78 26.56 -2.02
C LYS A 58 13.28 27.99 -2.27
N TYR A 59 12.18 28.39 -1.60
CA TYR A 59 11.46 29.63 -1.95
C TYR A 59 11.75 30.77 -0.99
N ALA A 60 12.27 30.51 0.21
CA ALA A 60 12.62 31.51 1.21
C ALA A 60 13.95 31.17 1.93
N PRO A 61 15.09 31.07 1.21
CA PRO A 61 16.36 30.59 1.79
C PRO A 61 16.85 31.43 2.96
N ALA A 62 16.57 32.73 3.01
CA ALA A 62 16.91 33.58 4.14
C ALA A 62 16.12 33.21 5.40
N LEU A 63 14.85 32.86 5.28
CA LEU A 63 14.02 32.36 6.36
C LEU A 63 14.53 30.98 6.82
N PHE A 64 14.91 30.13 5.90
CA PHE A 64 15.47 28.83 6.24
C PHE A 64 16.74 28.92 7.09
N GLU A 65 17.65 29.84 6.74
CA GLU A 65 18.85 30.11 7.57
C GLU A 65 18.51 30.74 8.94
N GLU A 66 17.43 31.52 9.03
CA GLU A 66 16.95 32.02 10.31
C GLU A 66 16.40 30.90 11.19
N ILE A 67 15.62 29.98 10.63
CA ILE A 67 15.11 28.78 11.32
C ILE A 67 16.28 27.93 11.85
N LYS A 68 17.35 27.73 11.06
CA LYS A 68 18.55 27.01 11.53
C LYS A 68 19.19 27.65 12.76
N LYS A 69 19.18 28.98 12.83
CA LYS A 69 19.67 29.69 14.02
C LYS A 69 18.72 29.49 15.22
N LEU A 70 17.41 29.57 15.00
CA LEU A 70 16.41 29.35 16.05
C LEU A 70 16.48 27.94 16.62
N VAL A 71 16.73 26.92 15.77
CA VAL A 71 16.97 25.53 16.20
C VAL A 71 18.19 25.47 17.14
N LYS A 72 19.32 26.09 16.76
CA LYS A 72 20.52 26.14 17.61
C LYS A 72 20.30 26.87 18.93
N GLN A 73 19.35 27.80 18.98
CA GLN A 73 19.00 28.57 20.19
C GLN A 73 17.95 27.85 21.05
N GLY A 74 17.41 26.72 20.63
CA GLY A 74 16.34 26.02 21.34
C GLY A 74 14.96 26.69 21.24
N LYS A 75 14.78 27.68 20.35
CA LYS A 75 13.52 28.41 20.13
C LYS A 75 12.67 27.79 19.03
N TRP A 76 13.23 26.86 18.26
CA TRP A 76 12.57 26.06 17.25
C TRP A 76 12.98 24.60 17.42
N HIS A 77 12.01 23.72 17.57
CA HIS A 77 12.23 22.30 17.75
C HIS A 77 11.79 21.52 16.51
N ILE A 78 12.69 20.70 15.97
CA ILE A 78 12.37 19.74 14.93
C ILE A 78 11.76 18.52 15.62
N MET A 79 10.48 18.30 15.45
CA MET A 79 9.78 17.15 16.05
C MET A 79 9.43 16.09 15.00
N GLY A 80 9.14 14.87 15.40
CA GLY A 80 8.55 13.81 14.59
C GLY A 80 9.49 13.04 13.66
N GLY A 81 10.41 13.74 12.98
CA GLY A 81 11.43 13.11 12.14
C GLY A 81 10.96 12.52 10.81
N TRP A 82 9.75 12.79 10.36
CA TRP A 82 9.16 12.22 9.15
C TRP A 82 9.36 13.11 7.92
N TYR A 83 9.44 12.49 6.73
CA TYR A 83 9.43 13.24 5.48
C TYR A 83 8.12 14.03 5.33
N LEU A 84 7.00 13.36 5.58
CA LEU A 84 5.66 13.93 5.62
C LEU A 84 4.79 13.03 6.52
N GLN A 85 3.75 13.55 7.20
CA GLN A 85 2.86 12.71 8.02
C GLN A 85 2.05 11.75 7.13
N PRO A 86 2.43 10.46 7.00
CA PRO A 86 1.79 9.55 6.09
C PRO A 86 0.52 8.95 6.67
N ASP A 87 -0.35 8.42 5.80
CA ASP A 87 -1.24 7.35 6.22
C ASP A 87 -0.42 6.18 6.82
N CYS A 88 -0.90 5.62 7.93
CA CYS A 88 -0.17 4.61 8.68
C CYS A 88 -0.78 3.20 8.60
N ILE A 89 -1.64 2.96 7.59
CA ILE A 89 -2.33 1.68 7.35
C ILE A 89 -2.05 1.14 5.95
N MET A 90 -2.20 1.97 4.90
CA MET A 90 -2.13 1.52 3.50
C MET A 90 -0.70 1.35 2.97
N PRO A 91 0.28 2.22 3.28
CA PRO A 91 1.65 1.99 2.85
C PRO A 91 2.20 0.69 3.41
N CYS A 92 3.07 0.00 2.64
CA CYS A 92 3.77 -1.16 3.17
C CYS A 92 4.83 -0.75 4.21
N GLY A 93 5.33 -1.71 4.99
CA GLY A 93 6.29 -1.42 6.05
C GLY A 93 7.58 -0.76 5.57
N GLU A 94 8.12 -1.16 4.40
CA GLU A 94 9.32 -0.52 3.81
C GLU A 94 9.02 0.91 3.35
N GLY A 95 7.80 1.20 2.88
CA GLY A 95 7.35 2.57 2.55
C GLY A 95 7.40 3.48 3.78
N ILE A 96 6.94 3.00 4.93
CA ILE A 96 7.02 3.74 6.21
C ILE A 96 8.48 3.91 6.68
N VAL A 97 9.32 2.87 6.57
CA VAL A 97 10.75 3.01 6.88
C VAL A 97 11.39 4.15 6.08
N ARG A 98 10.97 4.33 4.81
CA ARG A 98 11.48 5.42 3.97
C ARG A 98 11.00 6.80 4.39
N GLN A 99 9.78 6.92 4.89
CA GLN A 99 9.29 8.17 5.49
C GLN A 99 10.23 8.65 6.60
N ILE A 100 10.58 7.74 7.52
CA ILE A 100 11.46 8.07 8.64
C ILE A 100 12.89 8.31 8.15
N ARG A 101 13.43 7.41 7.30
CA ARG A 101 14.80 7.53 6.80
C ARG A 101 15.05 8.85 6.07
N GLU A 102 14.22 9.20 5.09
CA GLU A 102 14.40 10.45 4.33
C GLU A 102 14.16 11.68 5.21
N GLY A 103 13.26 11.56 6.18
CA GLY A 103 13.02 12.60 7.18
C GLY A 103 14.23 12.85 8.07
N GLU A 104 14.73 11.82 8.72
CA GLU A 104 15.88 11.95 9.63
C GLU A 104 17.16 12.35 8.89
N MET A 105 17.44 11.79 7.71
CA MET A 105 18.60 12.18 6.92
C MET A 105 18.57 13.68 6.58
N TYR A 106 17.42 14.22 6.19
CA TYR A 106 17.28 15.64 5.88
C TYR A 106 17.49 16.50 7.14
N PHE A 107 16.87 16.14 8.25
CA PHE A 107 16.99 16.91 9.50
C PHE A 107 18.40 16.84 10.09
N GLU A 108 19.07 15.69 10.00
CA GLU A 108 20.47 15.56 10.42
C GLU A 108 21.39 16.42 9.53
N GLU A 109 21.23 16.34 8.19
CA GLU A 109 22.04 17.12 7.24
C GLU A 109 21.85 18.62 7.41
N LYS A 110 20.61 19.09 7.53
CA LYS A 110 20.28 20.53 7.52
C LYS A 110 20.37 21.19 8.90
N PHE A 111 20.03 20.47 9.94
CA PHE A 111 19.87 21.02 11.29
C PHE A 111 20.75 20.34 12.35
N GLY A 112 21.33 19.18 12.06
CA GLY A 112 22.12 18.39 13.01
C GLY A 112 21.26 17.75 14.12
N VAL A 113 19.99 17.43 13.83
CA VAL A 113 19.00 16.92 14.78
C VAL A 113 18.46 15.57 14.31
N LYS A 114 18.29 14.63 15.26
CA LYS A 114 17.55 13.37 15.09
C LYS A 114 16.44 13.30 16.14
N PRO A 115 15.18 13.50 15.78
CA PRO A 115 14.06 13.37 16.72
C PRO A 115 13.92 11.91 17.19
N THR A 116 13.62 11.70 18.46
CA THR A 116 13.39 10.36 19.05
C THR A 116 11.90 10.08 19.31
N THR A 117 11.06 11.10 19.19
CA THR A 117 9.60 10.97 19.26
C THR A 117 9.02 11.08 17.86
N ALA A 118 8.35 10.02 17.40
CA ALA A 118 7.54 10.09 16.18
C ALA A 118 6.23 10.84 16.45
N VAL A 119 5.83 11.71 15.52
CA VAL A 119 4.61 12.51 15.63
C VAL A 119 3.76 12.36 14.39
N ASN A 120 2.53 11.86 14.57
CA ASN A 120 1.56 11.67 13.51
C ASN A 120 0.16 12.02 14.05
N PHE A 121 -0.22 13.29 13.94
CA PHE A 121 -1.43 13.78 14.59
C PHE A 121 -2.71 13.41 13.85
N ASP A 122 -2.78 13.64 12.56
CA ASP A 122 -4.02 13.59 11.80
C ASP A 122 -4.30 12.29 11.00
N PRO A 123 -3.34 11.38 10.73
CA PRO A 123 -3.64 10.11 10.09
C PRO A 123 -4.77 9.34 10.82
N PHE A 124 -5.66 8.72 10.05
CA PHE A 124 -6.94 8.22 10.56
C PHE A 124 -6.85 6.92 11.35
N GLY A 125 -5.71 6.25 11.26
CA GLY A 125 -5.40 5.04 12.02
C GLY A 125 -3.93 4.66 11.91
N HIS A 126 -3.48 3.74 12.80
CA HIS A 126 -2.07 3.35 12.87
C HIS A 126 -1.95 1.86 13.09
N SER A 127 -1.24 1.17 12.18
CA SER A 127 -0.98 -0.26 12.28
C SER A 127 -0.04 -0.58 13.44
N ARG A 128 -0.31 -1.66 14.14
CA ARG A 128 0.55 -2.21 15.19
C ARG A 128 1.98 -2.48 14.72
N GLY A 129 2.16 -2.76 13.41
CA GLY A 129 3.49 -2.99 12.81
C GLY A 129 4.40 -1.77 12.81
N LEU A 130 3.87 -0.56 13.01
CA LEU A 130 4.67 0.65 13.18
C LEU A 130 5.63 0.57 14.37
N VAL A 131 5.24 -0.10 15.46
CA VAL A 131 6.04 -0.15 16.68
C VAL A 131 7.43 -0.73 16.42
N GLN A 132 7.50 -1.82 15.65
CA GLN A 132 8.78 -2.42 15.26
C GLN A 132 9.61 -1.46 14.40
N ILE A 133 8.97 -0.75 13.47
CA ILE A 133 9.64 0.22 12.59
C ILE A 133 10.22 1.36 13.43
N LEU A 134 9.41 1.98 14.29
CA LEU A 134 9.84 3.07 15.16
C LEU A 134 11.05 2.67 15.99
N THR A 135 10.95 1.55 16.70
CA THR A 135 12.04 1.05 17.56
C THR A 135 13.33 0.81 16.77
N LYS A 136 13.23 0.18 15.59
CA LYS A 136 14.40 -0.13 14.74
C LYS A 136 14.91 1.09 13.94
N CYS A 137 14.16 2.17 13.90
CA CYS A 137 14.59 3.47 13.39
C CYS A 137 15.13 4.41 14.49
N GLY A 138 15.20 3.96 15.75
CA GLY A 138 15.76 4.75 16.85
C GLY A 138 14.75 5.69 17.52
N GLN A 139 13.47 5.54 17.23
CA GLN A 139 12.39 6.29 17.87
C GLN A 139 11.82 5.49 19.05
N ASP A 140 11.72 6.09 20.22
CA ASP A 140 11.33 5.43 21.47
C ASP A 140 9.92 5.80 21.95
N SER A 141 9.31 6.77 21.28
CA SER A 141 8.01 7.31 21.65
C SER A 141 7.18 7.75 20.43
N TYR A 142 5.85 7.77 20.62
CA TYR A 142 4.88 8.04 19.56
C TYR A 142 3.75 8.94 20.04
N MET A 143 3.55 10.08 19.40
CA MET A 143 2.48 11.02 19.71
C MET A 143 1.49 11.11 18.55
N PHE A 144 0.21 10.89 18.83
CA PHE A 144 -0.86 10.84 17.83
C PHE A 144 -2.15 11.47 18.36
N MET A 145 -3.08 11.84 17.46
CA MET A 145 -4.39 12.38 17.82
C MET A 145 -5.51 11.39 17.46
N ARG A 146 -5.61 11.03 16.22
CA ARG A 146 -6.62 10.07 15.77
C ARG A 146 -6.12 8.63 15.98
N PRO A 147 -7.02 7.66 16.15
CA PRO A 147 -8.47 7.76 16.23
C PRO A 147 -8.96 8.26 17.60
N TYR A 148 -9.99 9.13 17.64
CA TYR A 148 -10.56 9.61 18.91
C TYR A 148 -12.10 9.73 18.87
N GLY A 149 -12.73 9.73 20.07
CA GLY A 149 -14.14 9.48 20.28
C GLY A 149 -15.16 10.44 19.67
N LYS A 150 -14.80 11.63 19.22
CA LYS A 150 -15.74 12.61 18.66
C LYS A 150 -16.28 12.20 17.27
N TYR A 151 -15.45 11.50 16.48
CA TYR A 151 -15.80 10.99 15.14
C TYR A 151 -15.83 9.46 15.13
N MET A 152 -16.03 8.85 16.30
CA MET A 152 -15.87 7.42 16.45
C MET A 152 -17.07 6.82 17.17
N TRP A 153 -18.04 6.39 16.38
CA TRP A 153 -18.72 5.18 16.59
C TRP A 153 -17.74 4.02 16.91
N ASN A 154 -16.47 4.19 16.73
CA ASN A 154 -15.46 3.19 16.99
C ASN A 154 -15.20 3.08 18.49
N GLN A 155 -15.26 1.86 18.94
CA GLN A 155 -15.13 1.47 20.32
C GLN A 155 -13.67 1.24 20.75
N LEU A 156 -12.70 1.88 20.11
CA LEU A 156 -11.28 1.74 20.48
C LEU A 156 -11.10 2.20 21.93
N LYS A 157 -10.92 1.25 22.82
CA LYS A 157 -10.63 1.51 24.22
C LYS A 157 -9.11 1.44 24.41
N LEU A 158 -8.50 2.59 24.57
CA LEU A 158 -7.11 2.66 25.02
C LEU A 158 -7.07 2.50 26.54
N PRO A 159 -6.00 1.86 27.09
CA PRO A 159 -5.89 1.62 28.51
C PRO A 159 -5.71 2.94 29.31
N ALA A 160 -5.04 3.94 28.72
CA ALA A 160 -4.79 5.26 29.29
C ALA A 160 -4.55 6.29 28.17
N GLU A 161 -4.39 7.58 28.52
CA GLU A 161 -3.98 8.63 27.56
C GLU A 161 -2.54 8.45 27.09
N TYR A 162 -1.69 7.87 27.93
CA TYR A 162 -0.32 7.43 27.58
C TYR A 162 -0.13 5.98 28.06
N PHE A 163 0.50 5.17 27.24
CA PHE A 163 0.65 3.73 27.44
C PHE A 163 1.90 3.20 26.74
N ILE A 164 2.24 1.94 27.01
CA ILE A 164 3.24 1.20 26.20
C ILE A 164 2.50 0.60 25.02
N TRP A 165 2.89 0.97 23.80
CA TRP A 165 2.39 0.33 22.59
C TRP A 165 3.33 -0.80 22.19
N GLU A 166 2.78 -2.03 22.03
CA GLU A 166 3.55 -3.24 21.74
C GLU A 166 3.29 -3.73 20.32
N GLY A 167 4.37 -3.94 19.54
CA GLY A 167 4.38 -4.47 18.18
C GLY A 167 4.11 -5.97 18.08
N TYR A 168 4.01 -6.48 16.85
CA TYR A 168 3.83 -7.92 16.58
C TYR A 168 5.03 -8.75 17.03
N ASP A 169 6.23 -8.22 16.92
CA ASP A 169 7.51 -8.82 17.29
C ASP A 169 7.87 -8.65 18.78
N GLY A 170 7.01 -7.97 19.57
CA GLY A 170 7.25 -7.66 20.98
C GLY A 170 8.06 -6.38 21.20
N SER A 171 8.43 -5.63 20.17
CA SER A 171 9.00 -4.27 20.29
C SER A 171 8.03 -3.36 21.03
N ARG A 172 8.56 -2.34 21.75
CA ARG A 172 7.74 -1.44 22.57
C ARG A 172 8.19 0.01 22.44
N VAL A 173 7.22 0.94 22.37
CA VAL A 173 7.42 2.38 22.46
C VAL A 173 6.45 2.99 23.45
N LYS A 174 6.80 4.13 24.04
CA LYS A 174 5.84 4.95 24.80
C LYS A 174 4.89 5.61 23.79
N ALA A 175 3.58 5.56 24.02
CA ALA A 175 2.61 6.21 23.15
C ALA A 175 1.72 7.16 23.94
N SER A 176 1.35 8.29 23.34
CA SER A 176 0.42 9.24 23.95
C SER A 176 -0.53 9.80 22.91
N ARG A 177 -1.84 9.77 23.26
CA ARG A 177 -2.89 10.38 22.44
C ARG A 177 -3.16 11.81 22.93
N ILE A 178 -3.02 12.78 22.03
CA ILE A 178 -3.43 14.16 22.27
C ILE A 178 -4.91 14.38 22.03
N THR A 179 -5.48 15.48 22.50
CA THR A 179 -6.89 15.83 22.26
C THR A 179 -7.14 16.42 20.90
N GLU A 180 -6.42 17.47 20.60
CA GLU A 180 -6.43 18.24 19.35
C GLU A 180 -5.03 18.83 19.18
N TYR A 181 -4.54 18.88 17.96
CA TYR A 181 -3.23 19.48 17.66
C TYR A 181 -3.28 21.00 17.55
N ASN A 182 -4.47 21.60 17.39
CA ASN A 182 -4.66 23.02 17.16
C ASN A 182 -5.45 23.74 18.26
N SER A 183 -5.43 25.06 18.21
CA SER A 183 -6.33 25.96 18.90
C SER A 183 -6.90 27.00 17.93
N ASP A 184 -8.06 27.57 18.25
CA ASP A 184 -8.59 28.72 17.52
C ASP A 184 -7.67 29.95 17.73
N LEU A 185 -7.59 30.81 16.73
CA LEU A 185 -6.82 32.03 16.77
C LEU A 185 -7.20 32.92 17.96
N GLY A 186 -6.24 33.24 18.81
CA GLY A 186 -6.43 34.08 20.00
C GLY A 186 -7.13 33.37 21.16
N LYS A 187 -7.27 32.00 21.12
CA LYS A 187 -7.94 31.23 22.15
C LYS A 187 -7.11 30.05 22.68
N ALA A 188 -5.81 30.13 22.56
CA ALA A 188 -4.90 29.10 23.05
C ALA A 188 -5.12 28.78 24.55
N THR A 189 -5.30 29.80 25.41
CA THR A 189 -5.54 29.62 26.85
C THR A 189 -6.87 28.90 27.15
N GLU A 190 -7.92 29.14 26.36
CA GLU A 190 -9.20 28.43 26.50
C GLU A 190 -9.02 26.92 26.21
N LYS A 191 -8.24 26.60 25.19
CA LYS A 191 -7.94 25.21 24.81
C LYS A 191 -7.05 24.54 25.88
N ILE A 192 -6.01 25.21 26.32
CA ILE A 192 -5.11 24.73 27.39
C ILE A 192 -5.89 24.49 28.68
N GLN A 193 -6.80 25.43 29.07
CA GLN A 193 -7.63 25.24 30.25
C GLN A 193 -8.56 24.01 30.13
N LYS A 194 -9.16 23.77 28.95
CA LYS A 194 -9.96 22.56 28.73
C LYS A 194 -9.13 21.28 28.87
N ASP A 195 -7.87 21.30 28.45
CA ASP A 195 -6.99 20.15 28.63
C ASP A 195 -6.64 19.93 30.11
N ILE A 196 -6.42 21.02 30.88
CA ILE A 196 -6.24 20.95 32.33
C ILE A 196 -7.47 20.37 33.02
N ASP A 197 -8.66 20.89 32.72
CA ASP A 197 -9.94 20.50 33.35
C ASP A 197 -10.31 19.05 33.07
N ARG A 198 -9.79 18.51 31.96
CA ARG A 198 -10.04 17.12 31.56
C ARG A 198 -9.11 16.11 32.25
N GLN A 199 -7.99 16.55 32.75
CA GLN A 199 -7.04 15.66 33.43
C GLN A 199 -7.62 15.15 34.73
N LYS A 200 -7.30 13.90 35.06
CA LYS A 200 -7.67 13.30 36.36
C LYS A 200 -6.89 13.98 37.48
N ASP A 201 -7.48 14.08 38.64
CA ASP A 201 -6.87 14.71 39.82
C ASP A 201 -5.54 14.06 40.22
N ASP A 202 -5.37 12.75 39.93
CA ASP A 202 -4.17 11.97 40.21
C ASP A 202 -3.09 12.03 39.12
N ALA A 203 -3.34 12.67 37.99
CA ALA A 203 -2.37 12.78 36.90
C ALA A 203 -1.18 13.65 37.34
N GLU A 204 0.03 13.10 37.26
CA GLU A 204 1.27 13.80 37.60
C GLU A 204 1.73 14.71 36.45
N VAL A 205 1.63 14.22 35.21
CA VAL A 205 2.13 14.88 34.00
C VAL A 205 1.06 14.87 32.91
N ALA A 206 0.90 15.99 32.23
CA ALA A 206 0.01 16.14 31.08
C ALA A 206 0.67 16.94 29.96
N GLN A 207 0.06 16.95 28.79
CA GLN A 207 0.48 17.72 27.63
C GLN A 207 -0.70 18.44 26.99
N SER A 208 -0.41 19.57 26.33
CA SER A 208 -1.36 20.31 25.51
C SER A 208 -0.68 20.82 24.25
N CYS A 209 -1.12 20.35 23.07
CA CYS A 209 -0.71 20.91 21.79
C CYS A 209 -1.59 22.13 21.47
N TRP A 210 -1.01 23.19 20.91
CA TRP A 210 -1.72 24.43 20.59
C TRP A 210 -1.04 25.19 19.45
N GLY A 211 -1.76 26.12 18.86
CA GLY A 211 -1.39 26.87 17.67
C GLY A 211 -2.41 26.64 16.57
N VAL A 212 -2.60 27.58 15.65
CA VAL A 212 -3.52 27.42 14.53
C VAL A 212 -2.94 26.45 13.50
N GLY A 213 -3.74 25.53 13.00
CA GLY A 213 -3.31 24.43 12.10
C GLY A 213 -4.21 24.25 10.88
N ASN A 214 -4.04 23.12 10.16
CA ASN A 214 -4.58 22.73 8.87
C ASN A 214 -4.04 23.60 7.71
N HIS A 215 -4.56 24.81 7.54
CA HIS A 215 -4.09 25.76 6.53
C HIS A 215 -2.94 26.66 7.05
N GLY A 216 -2.27 26.24 8.13
CA GLY A 216 -1.20 27.01 8.76
C GLY A 216 -1.67 28.03 9.77
N GLY A 217 -0.71 28.83 10.28
CA GLY A 217 -0.95 29.89 11.25
C GLY A 217 0.00 29.84 12.43
N GLY A 218 0.00 28.76 13.22
CA GLY A 218 0.78 28.65 14.45
C GLY A 218 0.30 29.58 15.54
N PRO A 219 1.19 30.06 16.45
CA PRO A 219 0.81 30.96 17.53
C PRO A 219 0.57 32.38 17.02
N SER A 220 -0.40 33.07 17.60
CA SER A 220 -0.52 34.53 17.42
C SER A 220 0.19 35.29 18.51
N ARG A 221 0.42 36.58 18.31
CA ARG A 221 0.97 37.50 19.32
C ARG A 221 0.11 37.54 20.57
N LYS A 222 -1.22 37.52 20.40
CA LYS A 222 -2.17 37.47 21.51
C LYS A 222 -2.04 36.15 22.28
N ASP A 223 -2.04 35.01 21.57
CA ASP A 223 -1.92 33.68 22.20
C ASP A 223 -0.64 33.58 23.05
N LEU A 224 0.50 34.04 22.53
CA LEU A 224 1.77 34.02 23.27
C LEU A 224 1.75 34.90 24.49
N ALA A 225 1.14 36.11 24.42
CA ALA A 225 1.01 37.00 25.58
C ALA A 225 0.11 36.40 26.66
N ASP A 226 -1.06 35.87 26.26
CA ASP A 226 -2.02 35.27 27.19
C ASP A 226 -1.48 33.96 27.81
N VAL A 227 -0.78 33.12 27.06
CA VAL A 227 -0.13 31.90 27.58
C VAL A 227 1.00 32.27 28.56
N ALA A 228 1.84 33.31 28.25
CA ALA A 228 2.87 33.76 29.16
C ALA A 228 2.28 34.24 30.48
N GLU A 229 1.15 34.96 30.47
CA GLU A 229 0.44 35.39 31.67
C GLU A 229 -0.15 34.19 32.42
N MET A 230 -0.72 33.20 31.73
CA MET A 230 -1.22 31.95 32.31
C MET A 230 -0.09 31.21 33.06
N ILE A 231 1.08 31.04 32.42
CA ILE A 231 2.26 30.40 33.04
C ILE A 231 2.66 31.14 34.32
N LYS A 232 2.75 32.47 34.26
CA LYS A 232 3.15 33.32 35.39
C LYS A 232 2.17 33.22 36.57
N ASN A 233 0.87 33.08 36.30
CA ASN A 233 -0.18 33.09 37.32
C ASN A 233 -0.49 31.69 37.87
N SER A 234 -0.01 30.63 37.24
CA SER A 234 -0.18 29.24 37.70
C SER A 234 0.63 28.98 38.97
N LYS A 235 -0.05 28.59 40.09
CA LYS A 235 0.57 28.31 41.39
C LYS A 235 0.60 26.82 41.73
N ASP A 236 -0.41 26.09 41.27
CA ASP A 236 -0.64 24.70 41.67
C ASP A 236 -0.11 23.71 40.65
N ILE A 237 0.14 24.18 39.44
CA ILE A 237 0.60 23.38 38.29
C ILE A 237 1.81 24.09 37.67
N GLU A 238 2.89 23.37 37.47
CA GLU A 238 4.02 23.84 36.66
C GLU A 238 3.61 23.77 35.16
N ILE A 239 3.37 24.91 34.54
CA ILE A 239 3.08 25.03 33.12
C ILE A 239 4.35 25.49 32.41
N LYS A 240 4.84 24.77 31.40
CA LYS A 240 6.07 25.14 30.67
C LYS A 240 5.94 24.92 29.17
N TYR A 241 6.59 25.76 28.37
CA TYR A 241 6.89 25.45 26.98
C TYR A 241 7.79 24.23 26.91
N SER A 242 7.53 23.32 26.00
CA SER A 242 8.16 22.01 25.98
C SER A 242 8.20 21.40 24.57
N THR A 243 8.82 20.24 24.47
CA THR A 243 8.90 19.39 23.28
C THR A 243 8.24 18.03 23.54
N PRO A 244 7.88 17.26 22.51
CA PRO A 244 7.41 15.89 22.69
C PRO A 244 8.37 15.01 23.49
N GLU A 245 9.67 15.11 23.23
CA GLU A 245 10.71 14.35 23.93
C GLU A 245 10.77 14.68 25.42
N GLU A 246 10.67 15.97 25.80
CA GLU A 246 10.62 16.37 27.22
C GLU A 246 9.38 15.82 27.92
N TYR A 247 8.23 15.79 27.23
CA TYR A 247 7.02 15.19 27.77
C TYR A 247 7.21 13.67 28.01
N PHE A 248 7.75 12.95 27.03
CA PHE A 248 7.97 11.50 27.17
C PHE A 248 9.09 11.14 28.16
N ALA A 249 10.01 12.05 28.44
CA ALA A 249 10.97 11.88 29.52
C ALA A 249 10.31 11.90 30.91
N ASP A 250 9.27 12.70 31.08
CA ASP A 250 8.56 12.85 32.35
C ASP A 250 7.50 11.76 32.60
N VAL A 251 6.87 11.21 31.54
CA VAL A 251 5.82 10.18 31.71
C VAL A 251 6.40 8.77 31.87
N GLN A 252 5.76 7.96 32.73
CA GLN A 252 6.13 6.58 33.01
C GLN A 252 4.91 5.67 32.83
N PRO A 253 4.55 5.28 31.59
CA PRO A 253 3.41 4.40 31.35
C PRO A 253 3.66 2.99 31.88
N THR A 254 2.61 2.39 32.47
CA THR A 254 2.60 1.01 32.98
C THR A 254 1.68 0.10 32.19
N GLU A 255 0.63 0.69 31.63
CA GLU A 255 -0.39 -0.04 30.85
C GLU A 255 0.15 -0.38 29.46
N VAL A 256 -0.14 -1.59 28.98
CA VAL A 256 0.28 -2.10 27.67
C VAL A 256 -0.92 -2.23 26.74
N TYR A 257 -0.77 -1.74 25.52
CA TYR A 257 -1.72 -1.95 24.42
C TYR A 257 -1.04 -2.69 23.28
N ALA A 258 -1.60 -3.82 22.85
CA ALA A 258 -1.02 -4.71 21.85
C ALA A 258 -1.97 -4.94 20.65
N GLY A 259 -2.49 -3.86 20.08
CA GLY A 259 -3.36 -3.87 18.90
C GLY A 259 -3.07 -2.69 17.99
N SER A 260 -3.61 -2.72 16.77
CA SER A 260 -3.62 -1.55 15.89
C SER A 260 -4.57 -0.47 16.43
N LEU A 261 -4.21 0.78 16.20
CA LEU A 261 -5.11 1.91 16.41
C LEU A 261 -6.04 1.98 15.20
N VAL A 262 -7.14 1.26 15.30
CA VAL A 262 -8.08 1.00 14.18
C VAL A 262 -8.55 2.30 13.56
N PRO A 263 -8.52 2.44 12.22
CA PRO A 263 -8.85 3.70 11.57
C PRO A 263 -10.29 4.15 11.84
N CYS A 264 -10.43 5.44 12.07
CA CYS A 264 -11.69 6.16 11.87
C CYS A 264 -11.82 6.56 10.40
N MET A 265 -12.99 7.06 9.99
CA MET A 265 -13.18 7.58 8.63
C MET A 265 -12.89 6.54 7.54
N VAL A 266 -13.43 5.34 7.70
CA VAL A 266 -13.21 4.20 6.80
C VAL A 266 -13.60 4.45 5.34
N GLY A 267 -14.42 5.44 5.07
CA GLY A 267 -14.79 5.86 3.72
C GLY A 267 -13.58 6.35 2.92
N CYS A 268 -12.61 7.01 3.57
CA CYS A 268 -11.38 7.46 2.90
C CYS A 268 -10.60 6.28 2.29
N TYR A 269 -10.50 5.19 3.01
CA TYR A 269 -9.75 4.01 2.57
C TYR A 269 -10.40 3.24 1.42
N THR A 270 -11.68 3.54 1.12
CA THR A 270 -12.47 2.87 0.08
C THR A 270 -12.85 3.77 -1.09
N SER A 271 -12.49 5.05 -1.05
CA SER A 271 -12.66 6.03 -2.14
C SER A 271 -11.39 6.19 -2.96
N MET A 272 -11.47 6.88 -4.11
CA MET A 272 -10.37 7.13 -5.05
C MET A 272 -9.60 5.84 -5.41
N ALA A 273 -10.35 4.84 -5.87
CA ALA A 273 -9.82 3.51 -6.17
C ALA A 273 -8.67 3.52 -7.17
N GLU A 274 -8.72 4.36 -8.19
CA GLU A 274 -7.66 4.47 -9.19
C GLU A 274 -6.36 5.05 -8.61
N LEU A 275 -6.44 6.03 -7.73
CA LEU A 275 -5.28 6.61 -7.05
C LEU A 275 -4.58 5.54 -6.19
N LYS A 276 -5.35 4.80 -5.41
CA LYS A 276 -4.83 3.71 -4.54
C LYS A 276 -4.19 2.58 -5.34
N LYS A 277 -4.84 2.17 -6.44
CA LYS A 277 -4.30 1.16 -7.36
C LYS A 277 -2.96 1.61 -7.96
N LYS A 278 -2.89 2.85 -8.45
CA LYS A 278 -1.66 3.41 -9.03
C LYS A 278 -0.57 3.60 -7.98
N TYR A 279 -0.92 4.01 -6.76
CA TYR A 279 0.02 4.10 -5.65
C TYR A 279 0.62 2.72 -5.31
N ARG A 280 -0.20 1.68 -5.17
CA ARG A 280 0.29 0.31 -4.96
C ARG A 280 1.24 -0.15 -6.08
N ASN A 281 0.90 0.20 -7.32
CA ASN A 281 1.78 -0.10 -8.44
C ASN A 281 3.12 0.66 -8.34
N LEU A 282 3.09 1.96 -8.01
CA LEU A 282 4.31 2.76 -7.79
C LEU A 282 5.21 2.15 -6.72
N GLU A 283 4.66 1.80 -5.57
CA GLU A 283 5.38 1.20 -4.44
C GLU A 283 6.03 -0.13 -4.83
N ARG A 284 5.28 -1.05 -5.46
CA ARG A 284 5.79 -2.34 -5.91
C ARG A 284 6.84 -2.21 -7.01
N GLN A 285 6.61 -1.31 -7.98
CA GLN A 285 7.58 -1.08 -9.06
C GLN A 285 8.87 -0.43 -8.56
N LEU A 286 8.82 0.40 -7.52
CA LEU A 286 10.03 0.94 -6.89
C LEU A 286 10.89 -0.19 -6.31
N PHE A 287 10.31 -1.09 -5.52
CA PHE A 287 11.06 -2.20 -4.94
C PHE A 287 11.55 -3.20 -6.00
N PHE A 288 10.76 -3.45 -7.02
CA PHE A 288 11.18 -4.26 -8.16
C PHE A 288 12.37 -3.62 -8.90
N ALA A 289 12.29 -2.33 -9.21
CA ALA A 289 13.35 -1.61 -9.92
C ALA A 289 14.66 -1.56 -9.10
N GLU A 290 14.57 -1.41 -7.79
CA GLU A 290 15.73 -1.49 -6.90
C GLU A 290 16.36 -2.88 -6.91
N LYS A 291 15.57 -3.95 -6.86
CA LYS A 291 16.06 -5.33 -6.93
C LYS A 291 16.80 -5.59 -8.24
N ILE A 292 16.16 -5.32 -9.38
CA ILE A 292 16.78 -5.59 -10.68
C ILE A 292 18.00 -4.70 -10.95
N ALA A 293 17.96 -3.40 -10.58
CA ALA A 293 19.08 -2.49 -10.71
C ALA A 293 20.26 -2.89 -9.81
N SER A 294 19.98 -3.36 -8.58
CA SER A 294 21.00 -3.89 -7.67
C SER A 294 21.69 -5.11 -8.26
N ILE A 295 20.93 -6.07 -8.76
CA ILE A 295 21.48 -7.28 -9.38
C ILE A 295 22.32 -6.92 -10.60
N ALA A 296 21.81 -6.05 -11.49
CA ALA A 296 22.55 -5.61 -12.68
C ALA A 296 23.84 -4.87 -12.32
N SER A 297 23.81 -4.04 -11.29
CA SER A 297 25.00 -3.33 -10.80
C SER A 297 26.01 -4.27 -10.13
N LEU A 298 25.55 -5.20 -9.32
CA LEU A 298 26.42 -6.21 -8.66
C LEU A 298 27.07 -7.17 -9.65
N LYS A 299 26.41 -7.43 -10.79
CA LYS A 299 26.98 -8.18 -11.92
C LYS A 299 27.98 -7.36 -12.75
N GLY A 300 28.06 -6.05 -12.57
CA GLY A 300 28.96 -5.14 -13.28
C GLY A 300 28.41 -4.57 -14.60
N SER A 301 27.21 -4.99 -15.01
CA SER A 301 26.62 -4.63 -16.31
C SER A 301 25.81 -3.32 -16.31
N TYR A 302 25.62 -2.69 -15.15
CA TYR A 302 24.75 -1.50 -14.99
C TYR A 302 25.23 -0.59 -13.86
N LYS A 303 25.17 0.73 -14.04
CA LYS A 303 25.43 1.68 -12.96
C LYS A 303 24.16 1.92 -12.17
N TYR A 304 24.18 1.69 -10.86
CA TYR A 304 23.01 1.88 -10.00
C TYR A 304 22.48 3.32 -10.03
N PRO A 305 21.20 3.55 -10.32
CA PRO A 305 20.65 4.88 -10.60
C PRO A 305 20.19 5.57 -9.29
N THR A 306 21.13 5.99 -8.44
CA THR A 306 20.85 6.50 -7.08
C THR A 306 19.92 7.72 -7.09
N GLU A 307 20.24 8.76 -7.91
CA GLU A 307 19.44 9.99 -7.91
C GLU A 307 18.02 9.80 -8.47
N PRO A 308 17.82 9.11 -9.64
CA PRO A 308 16.47 8.82 -10.11
C PRO A 308 15.62 8.03 -9.10
N LEU A 309 16.20 7.05 -8.40
CA LEU A 309 15.48 6.29 -7.36
C LEU A 309 15.16 7.13 -6.11
N LYS A 310 15.98 8.15 -5.82
CA LYS A 310 15.67 9.13 -4.77
C LYS A 310 14.46 9.97 -5.17
N ASP A 311 14.43 10.49 -6.40
CA ASP A 311 13.30 11.29 -6.89
C ASP A 311 11.99 10.49 -6.83
N VAL A 312 12.01 9.23 -7.27
CA VAL A 312 10.83 8.34 -7.15
C VAL A 312 10.45 8.08 -5.70
N THR A 313 11.42 7.93 -4.81
CA THR A 313 11.15 7.75 -3.38
C THR A 313 10.43 8.98 -2.85
N GLU A 314 10.87 10.20 -3.17
CA GLU A 314 10.21 11.44 -2.74
C GLU A 314 8.79 11.56 -3.32
N ASP A 315 8.57 11.19 -4.60
CA ASP A 315 7.23 11.12 -5.19
C ASP A 315 6.30 10.20 -4.38
N MET A 316 6.76 8.98 -4.08
CA MET A 316 6.01 8.00 -3.31
C MET A 316 5.68 8.53 -1.90
N LEU A 317 6.66 9.15 -1.22
CA LEU A 317 6.49 9.68 0.13
C LEU A 317 5.46 10.83 0.16
N ASN A 318 5.44 11.68 -0.85
CA ASN A 318 4.42 12.72 -0.97
C ASN A 318 3.02 12.13 -1.17
N VAL A 319 2.86 11.09 -2.00
CA VAL A 319 1.55 10.43 -2.19
C VAL A 319 1.07 9.72 -0.92
N GLN A 320 1.96 9.25 -0.05
CA GLN A 320 1.61 8.63 1.24
C GLN A 320 0.98 9.60 2.23
N PHE A 321 1.01 10.91 1.97
CA PHE A 321 0.41 11.91 2.85
C PHE A 321 -1.04 11.54 3.20
N HIS A 322 -1.43 11.81 4.47
CA HIS A 322 -2.67 11.30 5.06
C HIS A 322 -3.96 11.89 4.45
N ASP A 323 -3.89 12.96 3.64
CA ASP A 323 -5.02 13.46 2.86
C ASP A 323 -4.97 12.99 1.40
N ILE A 324 -3.77 12.68 0.84
CA ILE A 324 -3.65 12.22 -0.55
C ILE A 324 -4.03 10.75 -0.66
N LEU A 325 -3.31 9.86 0.00
CA LEU A 325 -3.52 8.42 -0.15
C LEU A 325 -4.89 7.94 0.37
N PRO A 326 -5.40 8.39 1.51
CA PRO A 326 -6.77 8.11 1.92
C PRO A 326 -7.83 8.70 0.99
N GLY A 327 -7.57 9.86 0.38
CA GLY A 327 -8.44 10.38 -0.67
C GLY A 327 -9.60 11.24 -0.16
N ASP A 328 -9.31 12.19 0.70
CA ASP A 328 -10.28 13.14 1.25
C ASP A 328 -10.07 14.58 0.76
N MET A 329 -9.20 14.78 -0.20
CA MET A 329 -8.86 16.05 -0.84
C MET A 329 -9.85 16.49 -1.94
N ILE A 330 -9.63 17.69 -2.47
CA ILE A 330 -10.31 18.18 -3.67
C ILE A 330 -9.83 17.44 -4.93
N ARG A 331 -10.59 17.57 -6.03
CA ARG A 331 -10.23 16.92 -7.30
C ARG A 331 -8.84 17.33 -7.81
N ALA A 332 -8.47 18.61 -7.70
CA ALA A 332 -7.14 19.06 -8.10
C ALA A 332 -6.02 18.42 -7.27
N GLY A 333 -6.26 18.13 -5.97
CA GLY A 333 -5.35 17.36 -5.12
C GLY A 333 -5.16 15.91 -5.61
N GLU A 334 -6.22 15.24 -6.08
CA GLU A 334 -6.10 13.92 -6.72
C GLU A 334 -5.25 14.01 -8.00
N GLU A 335 -5.40 15.04 -8.81
CA GLU A 335 -4.60 15.28 -10.02
C GLU A 335 -3.12 15.55 -9.67
N ASN A 336 -2.83 16.23 -8.55
CA ASN A 336 -1.48 16.35 -8.01
C ASN A 336 -0.90 14.97 -7.60
N GLY A 337 -1.70 14.14 -6.91
CA GLY A 337 -1.33 12.77 -6.57
C GLY A 337 -0.98 11.92 -7.79
N PHE A 338 -1.77 11.99 -8.86
CA PHE A 338 -1.48 11.32 -10.13
C PHE A 338 -0.20 11.85 -10.79
N THR A 339 0.11 13.14 -10.65
CA THR A 339 1.34 13.74 -11.20
C THR A 339 2.57 13.12 -10.55
N TYR A 340 2.63 13.01 -9.22
CA TYR A 340 3.71 12.32 -8.53
C TYR A 340 3.82 10.85 -8.95
N ILE A 341 2.71 10.12 -8.95
CA ILE A 341 2.70 8.70 -9.31
C ILE A 341 3.21 8.47 -10.73
N ASN A 342 2.71 9.23 -11.70
CA ASN A 342 3.06 9.06 -13.11
C ASN A 342 4.53 9.44 -13.38
N HIS A 343 5.06 10.48 -12.71
CA HIS A 343 6.48 10.84 -12.78
C HIS A 343 7.35 9.69 -12.26
N GLY A 344 7.05 9.17 -11.07
CA GLY A 344 7.79 8.05 -10.50
C GLY A 344 7.71 6.80 -11.37
N LEU A 345 6.52 6.41 -11.87
CA LEU A 345 6.36 5.23 -12.74
C LEU A 345 7.12 5.38 -14.06
N HIS A 346 7.20 6.58 -14.65
CA HIS A 346 7.99 6.81 -15.86
C HIS A 346 9.47 6.53 -15.61
N ILE A 347 10.04 7.05 -14.54
CA ILE A 347 11.44 6.81 -14.15
C ILE A 347 11.69 5.32 -13.91
N LEU A 348 10.81 4.65 -13.17
CA LEU A 348 10.94 3.23 -12.84
C LEU A 348 10.89 2.33 -14.08
N ASN A 349 10.03 2.66 -15.06
CA ASN A 349 9.95 1.92 -16.31
C ASN A 349 11.29 1.96 -17.07
N ASN A 350 11.96 3.13 -17.10
CA ASN A 350 13.27 3.27 -17.73
C ASN A 350 14.34 2.46 -16.98
N ILE A 351 14.42 2.61 -15.65
CA ILE A 351 15.38 1.86 -14.81
C ILE A 351 15.19 0.35 -14.99
N ARG A 352 13.95 -0.13 -14.97
CA ARG A 352 13.64 -1.55 -15.17
C ARG A 352 14.10 -2.06 -16.53
N ALA A 353 13.80 -1.30 -17.60
CA ALA A 353 14.20 -1.64 -18.95
C ALA A 353 15.72 -1.69 -19.10
N ASP A 354 16.41 -0.63 -18.66
CA ASP A 354 17.86 -0.52 -18.75
C ASP A 354 18.58 -1.65 -18.00
N ALA A 355 18.17 -1.92 -16.76
CA ALA A 355 18.73 -3.01 -15.95
C ALA A 355 18.43 -4.38 -16.56
N PHE A 356 17.21 -4.58 -17.08
CA PHE A 356 16.83 -5.84 -17.72
C PHE A 356 17.64 -6.11 -18.98
N PHE A 357 17.77 -5.13 -19.88
CA PHE A 357 18.58 -5.29 -21.09
C PHE A 357 20.07 -5.48 -20.76
N ALA A 358 20.58 -4.80 -19.73
CA ALA A 358 21.95 -5.02 -19.26
C ALA A 358 22.17 -6.46 -18.79
N LEU A 359 21.21 -7.04 -18.09
CA LEU A 359 21.25 -8.44 -17.63
C LEU A 359 21.07 -9.47 -18.78
N CYS A 360 20.49 -9.08 -19.91
CA CYS A 360 20.32 -9.94 -21.08
C CYS A 360 21.58 -10.03 -21.98
N LYS A 361 22.61 -9.22 -21.75
CA LYS A 361 23.85 -9.27 -22.51
C LYS A 361 24.57 -10.63 -22.42
N GLY A 362 25.26 -11.01 -23.49
CA GLY A 362 26.05 -12.25 -23.55
C GLY A 362 25.26 -13.55 -23.58
N GLN A 363 23.95 -13.47 -23.81
CA GLN A 363 23.11 -14.66 -24.05
C GLN A 363 23.41 -15.26 -25.45
N PRO A 364 23.30 -16.59 -25.63
CA PRO A 364 23.48 -17.21 -26.94
C PRO A 364 22.54 -16.65 -28.00
N VAL A 365 23.01 -16.52 -29.24
CA VAL A 365 22.18 -16.13 -30.40
C VAL A 365 20.98 -17.09 -30.51
N ALA A 366 19.83 -16.56 -30.94
CA ALA A 366 18.64 -17.38 -31.15
C ALA A 366 18.82 -18.36 -32.32
N GLU A 367 18.35 -19.56 -32.16
CA GLU A 367 18.24 -20.53 -33.27
C GLU A 367 17.22 -20.02 -34.29
N GLU A 368 17.35 -20.44 -35.51
CA GLU A 368 16.42 -20.10 -36.59
C GLU A 368 14.97 -20.52 -36.22
N ASN A 369 14.00 -19.66 -36.50
CA ASN A 369 12.58 -19.87 -36.20
C ASN A 369 12.26 -20.05 -34.70
N THR A 370 13.11 -19.50 -33.82
CA THR A 370 12.85 -19.48 -32.38
C THR A 370 12.81 -18.05 -31.83
N TYR A 371 12.09 -17.87 -30.72
CA TYR A 371 11.88 -16.59 -30.06
C TYR A 371 12.36 -16.69 -28.60
N PRO A 372 13.49 -16.07 -28.24
CA PRO A 372 13.99 -16.10 -26.87
C PRO A 372 13.09 -15.31 -25.94
N LEU A 373 12.67 -15.92 -24.84
CA LEU A 373 11.95 -15.26 -23.74
C LEU A 373 12.89 -15.13 -22.56
N MET A 374 13.24 -13.89 -22.22
CA MET A 374 14.07 -13.58 -21.06
C MET A 374 13.17 -13.25 -19.89
N VAL A 375 13.37 -13.90 -18.75
CA VAL A 375 12.53 -13.79 -17.57
C VAL A 375 13.39 -13.42 -16.36
N PHE A 376 13.12 -12.27 -15.74
CA PHE A 376 13.71 -11.90 -14.45
C PHE A 376 12.76 -12.29 -13.31
N ASN A 377 13.25 -13.11 -12.38
CA ASN A 377 12.53 -13.45 -11.15
C ASN A 377 12.97 -12.49 -10.03
N PRO A 378 12.08 -11.65 -9.48
CA PRO A 378 12.43 -10.72 -8.40
C PRO A 378 12.53 -11.39 -7.02
N LYS A 379 12.12 -12.68 -6.89
CA LYS A 379 12.16 -13.43 -5.63
C LYS A 379 13.50 -14.05 -5.38
N ALA A 380 13.85 -14.20 -4.12
CA ALA A 380 15.08 -14.88 -3.69
C ALA A 380 14.98 -16.41 -3.72
N THR A 381 13.82 -16.96 -4.09
CA THR A 381 13.57 -18.41 -4.24
C THR A 381 13.28 -18.74 -5.70
N ALA A 382 13.78 -19.89 -6.16
CA ALA A 382 13.35 -20.51 -7.40
C ALA A 382 12.12 -21.36 -7.08
N GLU A 383 10.96 -20.95 -7.56
CA GLU A 383 9.71 -21.67 -7.37
C GLU A 383 8.86 -21.61 -8.63
N LYS A 384 7.94 -22.57 -8.75
CA LYS A 384 7.05 -22.69 -9.88
C LYS A 384 6.09 -21.50 -9.95
N GLN A 385 6.07 -20.81 -11.08
CA GLN A 385 5.30 -19.59 -11.29
C GLN A 385 4.64 -19.59 -12.65
N ILE A 386 3.54 -18.86 -12.78
CA ILE A 386 2.93 -18.52 -14.05
C ILE A 386 3.59 -17.26 -14.60
N ILE A 387 4.10 -17.37 -15.83
CA ILE A 387 4.82 -16.29 -16.51
C ILE A 387 4.02 -15.90 -17.74
N GLU A 388 3.87 -14.60 -17.97
CA GLU A 388 3.22 -14.05 -19.15
C GLU A 388 4.25 -13.27 -19.98
N CYS A 389 4.25 -13.47 -21.30
CA CYS A 389 5.11 -12.73 -22.20
C CYS A 389 4.40 -12.44 -23.52
N GLU A 390 4.53 -11.21 -24.00
CA GLU A 390 4.08 -10.84 -25.34
C GLU A 390 5.25 -10.84 -26.33
N LEU A 391 4.98 -11.32 -27.55
CA LEU A 391 5.99 -11.38 -28.60
C LEU A 391 5.36 -11.18 -29.97
N SER A 392 6.20 -10.73 -30.92
CA SER A 392 5.82 -10.65 -32.33
C SER A 392 6.45 -11.82 -33.09
N ILE A 393 5.66 -12.45 -33.94
CA ILE A 393 6.05 -13.63 -34.71
C ILE A 393 5.85 -13.40 -36.22
N ILE A 394 6.35 -14.31 -37.03
CA ILE A 394 5.99 -14.37 -38.46
C ILE A 394 4.55 -14.93 -38.52
N PRO A 395 3.59 -14.18 -39.11
CA PRO A 395 2.20 -14.61 -39.17
C PRO A 395 2.00 -15.78 -40.13
N THR A 396 0.97 -16.58 -39.87
CA THR A 396 0.48 -17.56 -40.86
C THR A 396 -0.32 -16.88 -41.98
N GLU A 397 -0.24 -17.41 -43.19
CA GLU A 397 -0.96 -16.86 -44.37
C GLU A 397 -2.49 -16.94 -44.24
N ASN A 398 -3.01 -17.99 -43.65
CA ASN A 398 -4.44 -18.21 -43.47
C ASN A 398 -4.86 -18.14 -42.00
N TYR A 399 -4.82 -16.94 -41.42
CA TYR A 399 -5.14 -16.74 -40.00
C TYR A 399 -6.66 -16.81 -39.67
N ILE A 400 -7.52 -16.96 -40.64
CA ILE A 400 -8.99 -17.13 -40.43
C ILE A 400 -9.31 -18.56 -39.98
N GLU A 401 -8.76 -19.56 -40.62
CA GLU A 401 -8.98 -20.98 -40.34
C GLU A 401 -7.92 -21.57 -39.41
N LYS A 402 -6.70 -21.10 -39.51
CA LYS A 402 -5.53 -21.54 -38.73
C LYS A 402 -4.84 -20.34 -38.14
N ARG A 403 -4.33 -20.51 -36.95
CA ARG A 403 -3.53 -19.49 -36.25
C ARG A 403 -2.24 -20.07 -35.72
N SER A 404 -1.26 -19.17 -35.53
CA SER A 404 -0.05 -19.52 -34.84
C SER A 404 -0.31 -19.54 -33.34
N TYR A 405 0.15 -20.59 -32.67
CA TYR A 405 0.18 -20.76 -31.23
C TYR A 405 1.64 -20.86 -30.77
N ILE A 406 1.93 -20.61 -29.52
CA ILE A 406 3.27 -20.58 -28.97
C ILE A 406 3.47 -21.78 -28.03
N GLU A 407 4.49 -22.56 -28.32
CA GLU A 407 5.05 -23.57 -27.43
C GLU A 407 6.31 -23.02 -26.75
N VAL A 408 6.50 -23.28 -25.46
CA VAL A 408 7.65 -22.81 -24.70
C VAL A 408 8.49 -24.01 -24.24
N TYR A 409 9.82 -23.84 -24.30
CA TYR A 409 10.81 -24.85 -23.94
C TYR A 409 11.82 -24.29 -22.95
N ASP A 410 12.29 -25.11 -22.01
CA ASP A 410 13.37 -24.77 -21.11
C ASP A 410 14.74 -24.80 -21.81
N ASP A 411 15.82 -24.52 -21.08
CA ASP A 411 17.21 -24.54 -21.55
C ASP A 411 17.72 -25.96 -21.91
N LYS A 412 17.03 -26.99 -21.44
CA LYS A 412 17.33 -28.41 -21.76
C LYS A 412 16.53 -28.93 -22.95
N GLY A 413 15.65 -28.10 -23.52
CA GLY A 413 14.78 -28.46 -24.62
C GLY A 413 13.51 -29.22 -24.21
N ASN A 414 13.17 -29.27 -22.93
CA ASN A 414 11.90 -29.84 -22.48
C ASN A 414 10.76 -28.88 -22.74
N LYS A 415 9.67 -29.37 -23.33
CA LYS A 415 8.45 -28.62 -23.56
C LYS A 415 7.76 -28.35 -22.23
N LEU A 416 7.46 -27.06 -21.95
CA LEU A 416 6.71 -26.60 -20.79
C LEU A 416 5.20 -26.51 -21.10
N LYS A 417 4.35 -26.59 -20.08
CA LYS A 417 2.95 -26.25 -20.23
C LYS A 417 2.84 -24.78 -20.61
N SER A 418 2.16 -24.50 -21.72
CA SER A 418 1.99 -23.14 -22.24
C SER A 418 0.65 -22.98 -22.94
N GLN A 419 0.14 -21.77 -22.94
CA GLN A 419 -1.14 -21.41 -23.55
C GLN A 419 -0.99 -20.06 -24.24
N THR A 420 -1.36 -19.98 -25.51
CA THR A 420 -1.46 -18.72 -26.23
C THR A 420 -2.82 -18.11 -25.94
N VAL A 421 -2.84 -16.87 -25.49
CA VAL A 421 -4.06 -16.15 -25.11
C VAL A 421 -4.16 -14.83 -25.86
N LYS A 422 -5.29 -14.13 -25.72
CA LYS A 422 -5.49 -12.79 -26.31
C LYS A 422 -4.46 -11.80 -25.76
N GLU A 423 -3.71 -11.20 -26.65
CA GLU A 423 -2.76 -10.11 -26.38
C GLU A 423 -3.49 -8.75 -26.24
N GLY A 424 -2.74 -7.69 -25.88
CA GLY A 424 -3.31 -6.35 -25.67
C GLY A 424 -3.76 -5.61 -26.94
N SER A 425 -3.40 -6.11 -28.15
CA SER A 425 -3.80 -5.49 -29.42
C SER A 425 -5.26 -5.78 -29.77
N ASN A 426 -5.94 -4.82 -30.37
CA ASN A 426 -7.28 -5.02 -30.96
C ASN A 426 -7.25 -5.23 -32.48
N ILE A 427 -6.04 -5.42 -33.05
CA ILE A 427 -5.84 -5.67 -34.49
C ILE A 427 -5.95 -7.17 -34.74
N SER A 428 -6.79 -7.57 -35.68
CA SER A 428 -7.05 -8.97 -36.03
C SER A 428 -5.96 -9.56 -36.94
N ILE A 429 -4.69 -9.46 -36.56
CA ILE A 429 -3.55 -10.00 -37.31
C ILE A 429 -2.86 -11.08 -36.51
N ASP A 430 -2.35 -12.13 -37.16
CA ASP A 430 -1.75 -13.31 -36.52
C ASP A 430 -0.29 -13.13 -36.10
N TRP A 431 0.26 -11.92 -36.10
CA TRP A 431 1.67 -11.62 -35.84
C TRP A 431 2.01 -11.24 -34.40
N ARG A 432 1.03 -10.84 -33.58
CA ARG A 432 1.21 -10.53 -32.17
C ARG A 432 0.60 -11.64 -31.31
N LYS A 433 1.34 -12.11 -30.32
CA LYS A 433 0.90 -13.20 -29.41
C LYS A 433 1.22 -12.84 -27.96
N LYS A 434 0.38 -13.32 -27.06
CA LYS A 434 0.67 -13.42 -25.64
C LYS A 434 0.71 -14.91 -25.28
N VAL A 435 1.81 -15.33 -24.66
CA VAL A 435 1.95 -16.69 -24.15
C VAL A 435 1.96 -16.65 -22.62
N VAL A 436 1.22 -17.56 -22.01
CA VAL A 436 1.22 -17.85 -20.58
C VAL A 436 1.82 -19.24 -20.41
N PHE A 437 2.80 -19.41 -19.53
CA PHE A 437 3.45 -20.70 -19.32
C PHE A 437 3.88 -20.89 -17.87
N GLU A 438 4.00 -22.15 -17.45
CA GLU A 438 4.41 -22.55 -16.12
C GLU A 438 5.90 -22.90 -16.13
N ALA A 439 6.70 -22.19 -15.29
CA ALA A 439 8.13 -22.44 -15.21
C ALA A 439 8.68 -22.10 -13.81
N GLU A 440 9.92 -22.49 -13.58
CA GLU A 440 10.67 -22.23 -12.34
C GLU A 440 11.91 -21.39 -12.65
N PRO A 441 11.77 -20.05 -12.75
CA PRO A 441 12.89 -19.16 -13.05
C PRO A 441 13.83 -19.05 -11.86
N ASN A 442 15.14 -18.96 -12.15
CA ASN A 442 16.19 -18.85 -11.11
C ASN A 442 15.98 -17.61 -10.22
N ALA A 443 16.28 -17.73 -8.94
CA ALA A 443 16.16 -16.66 -7.95
C ALA A 443 16.98 -15.42 -8.33
N MET A 444 16.38 -14.23 -8.35
CA MET A 444 17.00 -12.93 -8.63
C MET A 444 17.95 -12.93 -9.85
N GLN A 445 17.55 -13.63 -10.92
CA GLN A 445 18.35 -13.76 -12.14
C GLN A 445 17.49 -13.72 -13.39
N ILE A 446 18.13 -13.51 -14.54
CA ILE A 446 17.53 -13.79 -15.84
C ILE A 446 17.59 -15.30 -16.10
N THR A 447 16.44 -15.89 -16.41
CA THR A 447 16.31 -17.24 -16.95
C THR A 447 15.80 -17.15 -18.37
N ARG A 448 16.44 -17.84 -19.30
CA ARG A 448 16.03 -17.88 -20.71
C ARG A 448 15.15 -19.09 -20.98
N TYR A 449 14.08 -18.84 -21.71
CA TYR A 449 13.23 -19.87 -22.33
C TYR A 449 13.20 -19.67 -23.84
N THR A 450 12.79 -20.69 -24.56
CA THR A 450 12.69 -20.64 -26.04
C THR A 450 11.24 -20.86 -26.45
N ALA A 451 10.66 -19.89 -27.16
CA ALA A 451 9.35 -20.02 -27.77
C ALA A 451 9.48 -20.45 -29.23
N LYS A 452 8.56 -21.33 -29.69
CA LYS A 452 8.39 -21.78 -31.07
C LYS A 452 6.94 -21.65 -31.49
N THR A 453 6.72 -21.38 -32.77
CA THR A 453 5.38 -21.29 -33.33
C THR A 453 4.92 -22.65 -33.87
N VAL A 454 3.66 -22.97 -33.60
CA VAL A 454 2.95 -24.08 -34.23
C VAL A 454 1.63 -23.57 -34.83
N VAL A 455 1.28 -24.04 -36.02
CA VAL A 455 0.06 -23.60 -36.71
C VAL A 455 -1.03 -24.63 -36.48
N LEU A 456 -2.10 -24.23 -35.83
CA LEU A 456 -3.23 -25.10 -35.49
C LEU A 456 -4.55 -24.47 -35.98
N PRO A 457 -5.63 -25.23 -36.11
CA PRO A 457 -6.96 -24.69 -36.36
C PRO A 457 -7.35 -23.64 -35.29
N VAL A 458 -8.10 -22.63 -35.69
CA VAL A 458 -8.67 -21.65 -34.77
C VAL A 458 -9.57 -22.35 -33.75
N LYS A 459 -9.34 -22.12 -32.49
CA LYS A 459 -10.18 -22.61 -31.40
C LYS A 459 -11.47 -21.80 -31.35
N ASN A 460 -12.61 -22.49 -31.42
CA ASN A 460 -13.92 -21.92 -31.17
C ASN A 460 -14.50 -22.54 -29.90
N TYR A 461 -15.02 -21.71 -29.01
CA TYR A 461 -15.63 -22.21 -27.79
C TYR A 461 -17.16 -22.33 -27.98
N PRO A 462 -17.80 -23.39 -27.44
CA PRO A 462 -19.23 -23.57 -27.53
C PRO A 462 -19.99 -22.49 -26.79
N GLU A 463 -21.23 -22.25 -27.17
CA GLU A 463 -22.13 -21.42 -26.38
C GLU A 463 -22.40 -22.08 -25.02
N VAL A 464 -22.36 -21.28 -23.94
CA VAL A 464 -22.64 -21.79 -22.60
C VAL A 464 -24.15 -21.94 -22.42
N LYS A 465 -24.62 -23.18 -22.26
CA LYS A 465 -26.05 -23.52 -22.04
C LYS A 465 -26.27 -24.14 -20.68
N ASP A 466 -25.26 -24.84 -20.17
CA ASP A 466 -25.25 -25.54 -18.91
C ASP A 466 -24.12 -24.98 -18.02
N ASP A 467 -24.18 -25.29 -16.72
CA ASP A 467 -23.16 -24.88 -15.77
C ASP A 467 -21.76 -25.35 -16.23
N ILE A 468 -20.78 -24.41 -16.08
CA ILE A 468 -19.40 -24.72 -16.42
C ILE A 468 -18.78 -25.42 -15.21
N VAL A 469 -18.39 -26.67 -15.40
CA VAL A 469 -17.77 -27.51 -14.35
C VAL A 469 -16.31 -27.75 -14.71
N PHE A 470 -15.42 -27.33 -13.81
CA PHE A 470 -14.01 -27.67 -13.87
C PHE A 470 -13.65 -28.55 -12.67
N ASP A 471 -12.94 -29.65 -12.93
CA ASP A 471 -12.50 -30.58 -11.88
C ASP A 471 -11.14 -31.20 -12.30
N ASN A 472 -10.11 -30.99 -11.45
CA ASN A 472 -8.78 -31.56 -11.65
C ASN A 472 -8.42 -32.65 -10.60
N GLY A 473 -9.40 -33.04 -9.76
CA GLY A 473 -9.23 -33.95 -8.65
C GLY A 473 -8.79 -33.31 -7.34
N GLU A 474 -8.08 -32.18 -7.37
CA GLU A 474 -7.67 -31.41 -6.20
C GLU A 474 -8.67 -30.26 -5.95
N LYS A 475 -9.11 -29.61 -7.03
CA LYS A 475 -10.07 -28.51 -7.05
C LYS A 475 -11.24 -28.80 -7.97
N LYS A 476 -12.46 -28.49 -7.50
CA LYS A 476 -13.66 -28.42 -8.33
C LYS A 476 -14.27 -27.03 -8.25
N VAL A 477 -14.55 -26.43 -9.40
CA VAL A 477 -15.22 -25.13 -9.54
C VAL A 477 -16.45 -25.30 -10.41
N VAL A 478 -17.59 -24.77 -9.97
CA VAL A 478 -18.82 -24.72 -10.75
C VAL A 478 -19.25 -23.28 -10.91
N ILE A 479 -19.32 -22.81 -12.17
CA ILE A 479 -19.88 -21.50 -12.52
C ILE A 479 -21.27 -21.75 -13.12
N SER A 480 -22.29 -21.18 -12.51
CA SER A 480 -23.67 -21.34 -12.95
C SER A 480 -23.95 -20.57 -14.24
N ALA A 481 -24.49 -21.24 -15.26
CA ALA A 481 -24.93 -20.61 -16.51
C ALA A 481 -26.06 -19.59 -16.29
N LYS A 482 -26.83 -19.72 -15.21
CA LYS A 482 -27.96 -18.84 -14.89
C LYS A 482 -27.56 -17.58 -14.19
N THR A 483 -26.53 -17.65 -13.34
CA THR A 483 -26.10 -16.53 -12.49
C THR A 483 -24.77 -15.93 -12.92
N GLY A 484 -23.94 -16.62 -13.70
CA GLY A 484 -22.59 -16.21 -14.07
C GLY A 484 -21.59 -16.23 -12.91
N LEU A 485 -21.97 -16.80 -11.75
CA LEU A 485 -21.19 -16.76 -10.51
C LEU A 485 -20.68 -18.15 -10.14
N ILE A 486 -19.60 -18.21 -9.37
CA ILE A 486 -19.12 -19.45 -8.75
C ILE A 486 -20.13 -19.86 -7.67
N GLU A 487 -20.76 -21.03 -7.83
CA GLU A 487 -21.70 -21.63 -6.87
C GLU A 487 -21.13 -22.87 -6.16
N SER A 488 -19.96 -23.34 -6.56
CA SER A 488 -19.20 -24.36 -5.82
C SER A 488 -17.69 -24.13 -5.99
N TYR A 489 -16.97 -24.17 -4.88
CA TYR A 489 -15.51 -24.16 -4.84
C TYR A 489 -15.05 -25.19 -3.80
N VAL A 490 -14.74 -26.38 -4.30
CA VAL A 490 -14.27 -27.52 -3.50
C VAL A 490 -12.76 -27.62 -3.63
N VAL A 491 -12.06 -27.73 -2.52
CA VAL A 491 -10.62 -28.00 -2.48
C VAL A 491 -10.38 -29.20 -1.57
N ASN A 492 -9.69 -30.21 -2.09
CA ASN A 492 -9.38 -31.45 -1.33
C ASN A 492 -10.62 -32.08 -0.68
N GLY A 493 -11.75 -32.04 -1.38
CA GLY A 493 -13.03 -32.60 -0.94
C GLY A 493 -13.85 -31.71 0.02
N LYS A 494 -13.34 -30.54 0.43
CA LYS A 494 -14.07 -29.58 1.28
C LYS A 494 -14.71 -28.48 0.43
N GLU A 495 -16.02 -28.25 0.60
CA GLU A 495 -16.76 -27.16 -0.03
C GLU A 495 -16.64 -25.86 0.80
N TYR A 496 -16.10 -24.83 0.18
CA TYR A 496 -15.92 -23.49 0.79
C TYR A 496 -17.03 -22.52 0.42
N CYS A 497 -17.64 -22.65 -0.77
CA CYS A 497 -18.77 -21.82 -1.18
C CYS A 497 -20.04 -22.22 -0.45
N LYS A 498 -20.64 -21.29 0.29
CA LYS A 498 -21.88 -21.53 1.02
C LYS A 498 -23.13 -20.91 0.36
N GLY A 499 -22.92 -20.36 -0.84
CA GLY A 499 -23.96 -19.72 -1.64
C GLY A 499 -23.38 -19.31 -2.99
N LYS A 500 -22.90 -18.08 -3.13
CA LYS A 500 -22.32 -17.52 -4.35
C LYS A 500 -21.00 -16.81 -4.05
N PHE A 501 -20.02 -16.94 -4.92
CA PHE A 501 -18.76 -16.18 -4.82
C PHE A 501 -18.66 -15.13 -5.92
N PHE A 502 -18.05 -13.98 -5.55
CA PHE A 502 -17.84 -12.80 -6.40
C PHE A 502 -19.15 -12.18 -6.92
N LYS A 503 -20.19 -12.21 -6.10
CA LYS A 503 -21.48 -11.61 -6.39
C LYS A 503 -21.35 -10.08 -6.42
N PRO A 504 -21.55 -9.41 -7.58
CA PRO A 504 -21.48 -7.96 -7.63
C PRO A 504 -22.73 -7.35 -7.02
N GLU A 505 -22.53 -6.39 -6.11
CA GLU A 505 -23.59 -5.71 -5.37
C GLU A 505 -23.39 -4.19 -5.43
N ILE A 506 -24.46 -3.44 -5.59
CA ILE A 506 -24.48 -1.98 -5.50
C ILE A 506 -25.26 -1.56 -4.25
N TYR A 507 -24.74 -0.62 -3.52
CA TYR A 507 -25.31 -0.12 -2.27
C TYR A 507 -25.59 1.37 -2.37
N ASP A 508 -26.64 1.84 -1.71
CA ASP A 508 -26.79 3.26 -1.43
C ASP A 508 -25.67 3.70 -0.49
N ASP A 509 -25.08 4.84 -0.76
CA ASP A 509 -24.01 5.37 0.07
C ASP A 509 -24.15 6.89 0.26
N THR A 510 -23.46 7.42 1.25
CA THR A 510 -23.48 8.86 1.50
C THR A 510 -22.55 9.59 0.54
N PRO A 511 -22.77 10.88 0.25
CA PRO A 511 -21.83 11.69 -0.50
C PRO A 511 -20.53 11.97 0.25
N ASP A 512 -20.41 11.55 1.53
CA ASP A 512 -19.24 11.74 2.38
C ASP A 512 -18.09 10.77 2.02
N PRO A 513 -16.94 11.25 1.50
CA PRO A 513 -15.79 10.39 1.25
C PRO A 513 -15.11 9.90 2.54
N TRP A 514 -15.26 10.62 3.68
CA TRP A 514 -14.63 10.22 4.94
C TRP A 514 -15.31 9.03 5.62
N GLY A 515 -16.64 8.90 5.50
CA GLY A 515 -17.38 7.96 6.32
C GLY A 515 -17.37 8.36 7.79
N MET A 516 -17.61 9.65 8.09
CA MET A 516 -17.47 10.21 9.45
C MET A 516 -18.54 9.73 10.43
N ASN A 517 -19.72 9.38 9.94
CA ASN A 517 -20.89 9.13 10.79
C ASN A 517 -21.01 7.68 11.21
N GLU A 518 -20.41 6.76 10.48
CA GLU A 518 -20.60 5.33 10.69
C GLU A 518 -19.45 4.49 10.12
N PRO A 519 -19.24 3.27 10.67
CA PRO A 519 -18.19 2.38 10.21
C PRO A 519 -18.56 1.53 9.01
N TYR A 520 -19.72 1.74 8.45
CA TYR A 520 -20.24 0.94 7.35
C TYR A 520 -20.10 1.69 6.03
N VAL A 521 -19.72 0.99 4.97
CA VAL A 521 -19.74 1.51 3.62
C VAL A 521 -20.87 0.86 2.86
N GLY A 522 -21.88 1.65 2.55
CA GLY A 522 -23.07 1.25 1.80
C GLY A 522 -24.21 0.63 2.63
N HIS A 523 -25.42 0.94 2.23
CA HIS A 523 -26.69 0.44 2.78
C HIS A 523 -27.60 -0.08 1.68
N ASN A 524 -28.61 -0.89 2.02
CA ASN A 524 -29.63 -1.35 1.07
C ASN A 524 -29.04 -1.98 -0.19
N GLY A 525 -28.10 -2.93 -0.01
CA GLY A 525 -27.40 -3.57 -1.11
C GLY A 525 -28.34 -4.35 -2.03
N GLU A 526 -28.17 -4.15 -3.34
CA GLU A 526 -28.87 -4.89 -4.38
C GLU A 526 -27.86 -5.65 -5.28
N GLU A 527 -28.17 -6.90 -5.63
CA GLU A 527 -27.34 -7.73 -6.51
C GLU A 527 -27.47 -7.25 -7.97
N LEU A 528 -26.34 -6.96 -8.64
CA LEU A 528 -26.33 -6.82 -10.08
C LEU A 528 -26.57 -8.20 -10.70
N LYS A 529 -27.50 -8.27 -11.62
CA LYS A 529 -27.89 -9.54 -12.26
C LYS A 529 -27.10 -9.79 -13.54
N LEU A 530 -26.89 -11.05 -13.88
CA LEU A 530 -26.41 -11.46 -15.18
C LEU A 530 -27.33 -10.86 -16.27
N LEU A 531 -26.76 -10.14 -17.22
CA LEU A 531 -27.51 -9.49 -18.30
C LEU A 531 -27.94 -10.56 -19.33
N GLU A 532 -29.25 -10.73 -19.57
CA GLU A 532 -29.74 -11.61 -20.61
C GLU A 532 -29.25 -11.15 -22.00
N THR A 533 -29.26 -9.86 -22.20
CA THR A 533 -28.70 -9.17 -23.38
C THR A 533 -27.73 -8.10 -22.89
N PRO A 534 -26.42 -8.31 -22.91
CA PRO A 534 -25.44 -7.30 -22.57
C PRO A 534 -25.60 -6.04 -23.41
N ASP A 535 -25.52 -4.89 -22.74
CA ASP A 535 -25.75 -3.58 -23.32
C ASP A 535 -24.67 -2.56 -22.91
N GLY A 536 -24.75 -1.33 -23.41
CA GLY A 536 -23.82 -0.25 -23.11
C GLY A 536 -22.40 -0.62 -23.54
N VAL A 537 -21.46 -0.66 -22.59
CA VAL A 537 -20.06 -1.01 -22.87
C VAL A 537 -19.87 -2.50 -23.20
N PHE A 538 -20.92 -3.32 -23.00
CA PHE A 538 -20.90 -4.76 -23.28
C PHE A 538 -21.77 -5.15 -24.48
N ASP A 539 -22.20 -4.17 -25.28
CA ASP A 539 -23.04 -4.42 -26.46
C ASP A 539 -22.39 -5.45 -27.42
N GLY A 540 -23.16 -6.42 -27.86
CA GLY A 540 -22.72 -7.50 -28.74
C GLY A 540 -22.03 -8.68 -28.04
N MET A 541 -21.83 -8.62 -26.69
CA MET A 541 -21.29 -9.75 -25.93
C MET A 541 -22.38 -10.77 -25.61
N LYS A 542 -22.00 -12.03 -25.31
CA LYS A 542 -22.89 -13.01 -24.68
C LYS A 542 -22.88 -12.84 -23.17
N SER A 543 -23.99 -13.13 -22.50
CA SER A 543 -24.15 -12.99 -21.04
C SER A 543 -23.04 -13.66 -20.25
N ILE A 544 -22.66 -14.86 -20.66
CA ILE A 544 -21.56 -15.65 -20.14
C ILE A 544 -20.89 -16.39 -21.30
N GLN A 545 -19.56 -16.46 -21.29
CA GLN A 545 -18.82 -17.14 -22.35
C GLN A 545 -17.48 -17.71 -21.86
N ILE A 546 -17.07 -18.82 -22.49
CA ILE A 546 -15.71 -19.33 -22.40
C ILE A 546 -14.86 -18.53 -23.39
N ILE A 547 -13.79 -17.91 -22.93
CA ILE A 547 -12.89 -17.10 -23.77
C ILE A 547 -11.54 -17.77 -23.99
N GLU A 548 -11.15 -18.70 -23.11
CA GLU A 548 -9.91 -19.45 -23.19
C GLU A 548 -10.12 -20.87 -22.62
N ASP A 549 -9.52 -21.87 -23.24
CA ASP A 549 -9.41 -23.22 -22.68
C ASP A 549 -8.14 -23.88 -23.20
N GLY A 550 -7.08 -23.80 -22.39
CA GLY A 550 -5.75 -24.29 -22.73
C GLY A 550 -5.13 -25.11 -21.61
N ASP A 551 -3.81 -25.32 -21.69
CA ASP A 551 -3.08 -26.17 -20.76
C ASP A 551 -2.82 -25.49 -19.41
N ILE A 552 -2.97 -24.16 -19.33
CA ILE A 552 -2.69 -23.37 -18.13
C ILE A 552 -3.98 -23.05 -17.38
N TYR A 553 -4.99 -22.51 -18.04
CA TYR A 553 -6.26 -22.15 -17.39
C TYR A 553 -7.46 -22.25 -18.34
N LEU A 554 -8.63 -22.43 -17.76
CA LEU A 554 -9.94 -22.18 -18.36
C LEU A 554 -10.33 -20.74 -18.03
N GLY A 555 -10.61 -19.93 -19.06
CA GLY A 555 -11.05 -18.53 -18.94
C GLY A 555 -12.55 -18.41 -19.22
N VAL A 556 -13.27 -17.82 -18.27
CA VAL A 556 -14.72 -17.56 -18.38
C VAL A 556 -14.96 -16.10 -18.06
N GLU A 557 -15.86 -15.45 -18.79
CA GLU A 557 -16.33 -14.10 -18.44
C GLU A 557 -17.83 -14.01 -18.41
N ALA A 558 -18.35 -13.18 -17.51
CA ALA A 558 -19.78 -12.93 -17.32
C ALA A 558 -20.03 -11.43 -17.12
N PHE A 559 -21.20 -10.94 -17.59
CA PHE A 559 -21.55 -9.54 -17.64
C PHE A 559 -22.80 -9.25 -16.83
N PHE A 560 -22.69 -8.29 -15.91
CA PHE A 560 -23.73 -7.97 -14.94
C PHE A 560 -24.16 -6.51 -15.06
N GLY A 561 -25.37 -6.21 -14.65
CA GLY A 561 -25.89 -4.85 -14.65
C GLY A 561 -27.03 -4.63 -13.69
N LEU A 562 -27.15 -3.39 -13.25
CA LEU A 562 -28.29 -2.82 -12.53
C LEU A 562 -28.27 -1.31 -12.73
N GLY A 563 -29.40 -0.69 -13.06
CA GLY A 563 -29.45 0.74 -13.36
C GLY A 563 -28.46 1.12 -14.47
N LEU A 564 -27.60 2.09 -14.21
CA LEU A 564 -26.56 2.54 -15.13
C LEU A 564 -25.19 1.88 -14.89
N THR A 565 -25.05 1.09 -13.82
CA THR A 565 -23.79 0.41 -13.48
C THR A 565 -23.67 -0.90 -14.22
N ARG A 566 -22.47 -1.16 -14.75
CA ARG A 566 -22.11 -2.41 -15.44
C ARG A 566 -20.86 -3.01 -14.81
N VAL A 567 -20.84 -4.34 -14.69
CA VAL A 567 -19.70 -5.09 -14.14
C VAL A 567 -19.40 -6.29 -15.03
N ARG A 568 -18.11 -6.46 -15.39
CA ARG A 568 -17.60 -7.70 -15.99
C ARG A 568 -16.82 -8.45 -14.93
N ILE A 569 -17.03 -9.76 -14.83
CA ILE A 569 -16.20 -10.64 -14.02
C ILE A 569 -15.56 -11.68 -14.95
N GLY A 570 -14.23 -11.71 -14.96
CA GLY A 570 -13.44 -12.70 -15.68
C GLY A 570 -12.81 -13.67 -14.69
N TYR A 571 -13.02 -14.97 -14.89
CA TYR A 571 -12.46 -16.06 -14.09
C TYR A 571 -11.35 -16.76 -14.85
N LYS A 572 -10.17 -16.93 -14.23
CA LYS A 572 -9.09 -17.78 -14.72
C LYS A 572 -8.93 -18.95 -13.75
N ILE A 573 -9.48 -20.10 -14.14
CA ILE A 573 -9.44 -21.32 -13.35
C ILE A 573 -8.21 -22.12 -13.78
N TYR A 574 -7.15 -22.09 -12.99
CA TYR A 574 -5.90 -22.76 -13.34
C TYR A 574 -6.06 -24.28 -13.39
N LYS A 575 -5.47 -24.92 -14.43
CA LYS A 575 -5.56 -26.38 -14.64
C LYS A 575 -4.79 -27.16 -13.57
N ASN A 576 -3.72 -26.57 -13.02
CA ASN A 576 -2.95 -27.14 -11.92
C ASN A 576 -3.21 -26.34 -10.64
N GLY A 577 -3.16 -27.04 -9.49
CA GLY A 577 -3.34 -26.40 -8.18
C GLY A 577 -4.76 -25.92 -7.94
N ILE A 578 -4.91 -25.12 -6.91
CA ILE A 578 -6.21 -24.74 -6.34
C ILE A 578 -6.67 -23.31 -6.68
N ASP A 579 -5.81 -22.48 -7.23
CA ASP A 579 -6.06 -21.05 -7.44
C ASP A 579 -7.12 -20.77 -8.51
N VAL A 580 -7.86 -19.67 -8.29
CA VAL A 580 -8.72 -19.02 -9.28
C VAL A 580 -8.44 -17.53 -9.24
N ASP A 581 -7.92 -16.97 -10.34
CA ASP A 581 -7.78 -15.52 -10.47
C ASP A 581 -9.09 -14.92 -11.00
N VAL A 582 -9.44 -13.75 -10.49
CA VAL A 582 -10.68 -13.06 -10.83
C VAL A 582 -10.38 -11.62 -11.19
N ASP A 583 -10.68 -11.24 -12.41
CA ASP A 583 -10.59 -9.87 -12.90
C ASP A 583 -11.99 -9.22 -12.84
N VAL A 584 -12.14 -8.11 -12.14
CA VAL A 584 -13.40 -7.38 -12.03
C VAL A 584 -13.25 -6.01 -12.68
N ASN A 585 -14.03 -5.75 -13.73
CA ASN A 585 -14.11 -4.43 -14.36
C ASN A 585 -15.45 -3.78 -14.00
N VAL A 586 -15.39 -2.63 -13.33
CA VAL A 586 -16.56 -1.90 -12.84
C VAL A 586 -16.72 -0.61 -13.64
N PHE A 587 -17.95 -0.31 -14.08
CA PHE A 587 -18.33 0.91 -14.80
C PHE A 587 -19.43 1.61 -13.99
N PRO A 588 -19.08 2.36 -12.91
CA PRO A 588 -20.03 3.07 -12.08
C PRO A 588 -20.50 4.36 -12.77
N ASN A 589 -21.80 4.52 -12.93
CA ASN A 589 -22.42 5.70 -13.55
C ASN A 589 -23.46 6.39 -12.64
N GLU A 590 -23.60 5.95 -11.41
CA GLU A 590 -24.45 6.55 -10.39
C GLU A 590 -23.63 7.29 -9.34
N ALA A 591 -24.23 8.32 -8.76
CA ALA A 591 -23.65 9.10 -7.68
C ALA A 591 -24.06 8.51 -6.32
N SER A 592 -23.18 8.65 -5.33
CA SER A 592 -23.42 8.23 -3.94
C SER A 592 -23.80 6.74 -3.85
N LYS A 593 -22.98 5.91 -4.48
CA LYS A 593 -23.07 4.45 -4.44
C LYS A 593 -21.75 3.84 -3.99
N ALA A 594 -21.84 2.69 -3.36
CA ALA A 594 -20.72 1.79 -3.15
C ALA A 594 -20.92 0.50 -3.96
N ILE A 595 -19.88 0.01 -4.62
CA ILE A 595 -19.91 -1.22 -5.42
C ILE A 595 -18.97 -2.21 -4.76
N LYS A 596 -19.51 -3.39 -4.43
CA LYS A 596 -18.79 -4.47 -3.77
C LYS A 596 -18.90 -5.77 -4.56
N VAL A 597 -17.95 -6.66 -4.32
CA VAL A 597 -18.10 -8.08 -4.68
C VAL A 597 -18.11 -8.90 -3.39
N SER A 598 -19.11 -9.77 -3.26
CA SER A 598 -19.30 -10.55 -2.04
C SER A 598 -19.15 -12.05 -2.26
N LEU A 599 -18.77 -12.76 -1.20
CA LEU A 599 -18.57 -14.20 -1.15
C LEU A 599 -19.33 -14.76 0.06
N ASP A 600 -20.19 -15.72 -0.17
CA ASP A 600 -20.92 -16.44 0.89
C ASP A 600 -20.02 -17.58 1.41
N VAL A 601 -19.28 -17.32 2.48
CA VAL A 601 -18.17 -18.18 2.96
C VAL A 601 -18.52 -18.99 4.22
N GLY A 602 -19.63 -18.65 4.90
CA GLY A 602 -20.00 -19.24 6.19
C GLY A 602 -19.27 -18.57 7.37
N ASN A 603 -19.39 -19.18 8.56
CA ASN A 603 -18.83 -18.62 9.78
C ASN A 603 -17.36 -19.02 9.95
N GLY A 604 -16.57 -18.10 10.50
CA GLY A 604 -15.16 -18.31 10.78
C GLY A 604 -14.52 -17.11 11.45
N ARG A 605 -13.24 -17.21 11.77
CA ARG A 605 -12.42 -16.10 12.24
C ARG A 605 -11.88 -15.31 11.05
N TYR A 606 -12.28 -14.04 10.96
CA TYR A 606 -11.89 -13.15 9.85
C TYR A 606 -10.59 -12.44 10.18
N VAL A 607 -9.60 -12.52 9.30
CA VAL A 607 -8.27 -11.93 9.47
C VAL A 607 -7.84 -11.16 8.22
N GLY A 608 -6.92 -10.21 8.38
CA GLY A 608 -6.35 -9.45 7.27
C GLY A 608 -4.90 -9.04 7.50
N GLU A 609 -4.17 -8.89 6.39
CA GLU A 609 -2.78 -8.44 6.41
C GLU A 609 -2.68 -6.99 6.90
N GLN A 610 -1.72 -6.74 7.77
CA GLN A 610 -1.32 -5.44 8.27
C GLN A 610 0.16 -5.19 8.00
N ILE A 611 0.65 -3.98 8.26
CA ILE A 611 2.08 -3.67 8.16
C ILE A 611 2.87 -4.67 9.00
N PHE A 612 3.72 -5.46 8.35
CA PHE A 612 4.57 -6.48 8.98
C PHE A 612 3.84 -7.43 9.94
N GLY A 613 2.58 -7.77 9.63
CA GLY A 613 1.81 -8.69 10.45
C GLY A 613 0.41 -8.98 9.93
N LYS A 614 -0.41 -9.53 10.79
CA LYS A 614 -1.80 -9.92 10.54
C LYS A 614 -2.63 -9.69 11.80
N GLU A 615 -3.87 -9.26 11.65
CA GLU A 615 -4.81 -9.09 12.75
C GLU A 615 -6.17 -9.71 12.46
N GLU A 616 -6.87 -10.04 13.51
CA GLU A 616 -8.30 -10.35 13.47
C GLU A 616 -9.07 -9.06 13.16
N LEU A 617 -9.97 -9.16 12.18
CA LEU A 617 -10.81 -8.07 11.71
C LEU A 617 -12.20 -8.18 12.30
N PHE A 618 -12.99 -7.11 12.23
CA PHE A 618 -14.36 -7.11 12.75
C PHE A 618 -15.28 -8.04 11.96
N ASN A 619 -16.26 -8.61 12.66
CA ASN A 619 -17.23 -9.55 12.11
C ASN A 619 -18.69 -9.04 12.20
N ASP A 620 -18.89 -7.75 12.41
CA ASP A 620 -20.19 -7.11 12.60
C ASP A 620 -20.66 -6.30 11.36
N GLY A 621 -19.90 -6.38 10.27
CA GLY A 621 -20.21 -5.72 8.99
C GLY A 621 -19.57 -4.35 8.81
N ARG A 622 -18.86 -3.84 9.83
CA ARG A 622 -18.10 -2.60 9.64
C ARG A 622 -16.96 -2.81 8.63
N GLU A 623 -16.60 -1.73 7.96
CA GLU A 623 -15.51 -1.74 7.00
C GLU A 623 -14.16 -1.93 7.72
N CYS A 624 -13.38 -2.87 7.25
CA CYS A 624 -12.05 -3.21 7.73
C CYS A 624 -11.04 -2.91 6.63
N ILE A 625 -9.84 -2.50 7.03
CA ILE A 625 -8.77 -2.17 6.09
C ILE A 625 -7.65 -3.20 6.25
N ALA A 626 -7.28 -3.81 5.12
CA ALA A 626 -6.19 -4.78 5.03
C ALA A 626 -5.32 -4.49 3.80
N GLN A 627 -4.10 -5.01 3.79
CA GLN A 627 -3.17 -4.76 2.68
C GLN A 627 -3.44 -5.71 1.49
N ASN A 628 -2.73 -6.81 1.38
CA ASN A 628 -2.78 -7.64 0.17
C ASN A 628 -3.73 -8.84 0.29
N PHE A 629 -4.19 -9.20 1.48
CA PHE A 629 -5.15 -10.28 1.63
C PHE A 629 -6.10 -10.08 2.81
N VAL A 630 -7.26 -10.69 2.67
CA VAL A 630 -8.17 -11.04 3.76
C VAL A 630 -8.43 -12.53 3.71
N ALA A 631 -8.65 -13.17 4.87
CA ALA A 631 -8.89 -14.60 4.92
C ALA A 631 -9.88 -14.97 6.03
N LEU A 632 -10.64 -16.04 5.80
CA LEU A 632 -11.54 -16.62 6.79
C LEU A 632 -11.01 -17.98 7.25
N GLU A 633 -10.67 -18.12 8.52
CA GLU A 633 -10.38 -19.42 9.13
C GLU A 633 -11.68 -20.21 9.32
N THR A 634 -11.90 -21.17 8.43
CA THR A 634 -13.10 -21.99 8.38
C THR A 634 -13.04 -23.20 9.29
N ASP A 635 -11.81 -23.68 9.56
CA ASP A 635 -11.44 -24.71 10.52
C ASP A 635 -10.06 -24.35 11.07
N LYS A 636 -9.62 -25.02 12.15
CA LYS A 636 -8.32 -24.75 12.76
C LYS A 636 -7.18 -24.82 11.73
N ASN A 637 -6.52 -23.68 11.51
CA ASN A 637 -5.42 -23.51 10.56
C ASN A 637 -5.77 -23.91 9.11
N ASP A 638 -7.02 -23.64 8.70
CA ASP A 638 -7.51 -23.84 7.33
C ASP A 638 -8.31 -22.62 6.89
N TYR A 639 -7.72 -21.84 6.00
CA TYR A 639 -8.20 -20.53 5.58
C TYR A 639 -8.70 -20.55 4.15
N LEU A 640 -9.87 -19.94 3.92
CA LEU A 640 -10.23 -19.43 2.60
C LEU A 640 -9.62 -18.04 2.46
N GLU A 641 -8.72 -17.88 1.51
CA GLU A 641 -7.96 -16.65 1.30
C GLU A 641 -8.41 -15.91 0.05
N ILE A 642 -8.59 -14.61 0.16
CA ILE A 642 -8.86 -13.69 -0.94
C ILE A 642 -7.70 -12.69 -0.99
N VAL A 643 -6.84 -12.84 -2.00
CA VAL A 643 -5.74 -11.92 -2.25
C VAL A 643 -6.22 -10.79 -3.16
N THR A 644 -5.80 -9.56 -2.88
CA THR A 644 -6.15 -8.38 -3.66
C THR A 644 -4.90 -7.60 -4.08
N GLN A 645 -4.91 -7.10 -5.31
CA GLN A 645 -3.87 -6.20 -5.80
C GLN A 645 -4.21 -4.72 -5.59
N ASP A 646 -5.49 -4.36 -5.60
CA ASP A 646 -5.93 -3.03 -5.98
C ASP A 646 -6.83 -2.35 -4.95
N ASN A 647 -7.45 -3.07 -4.01
CA ASN A 647 -8.31 -2.51 -2.98
C ASN A 647 -7.82 -2.78 -1.56
N PHE A 648 -8.33 -2.02 -0.59
CA PHE A 648 -7.98 -2.14 0.83
C PHE A 648 -9.18 -2.47 1.70
N GLY A 649 -10.39 -2.05 1.29
CA GLY A 649 -11.59 -2.15 2.10
C GLY A 649 -12.32 -3.47 1.95
N SER A 650 -12.80 -4.00 3.09
CA SER A 650 -13.63 -5.20 3.12
C SER A 650 -14.48 -5.24 4.38
N SER A 651 -15.55 -6.01 4.37
CA SER A 651 -16.39 -6.26 5.55
C SER A 651 -16.77 -7.73 5.66
N TYR A 652 -17.00 -8.20 6.89
CA TYR A 652 -17.50 -9.55 7.15
C TYR A 652 -18.66 -9.50 8.12
N LYS A 653 -19.75 -10.16 7.74
CA LYS A 653 -20.94 -10.31 8.57
C LYS A 653 -21.77 -11.49 8.13
N ASP A 654 -22.33 -12.22 9.08
CA ASP A 654 -23.31 -13.31 8.86
C ASP A 654 -22.87 -14.32 7.78
N GLY A 655 -21.59 -14.68 7.78
CA GLY A 655 -21.01 -15.64 6.83
C GLY A 655 -20.74 -15.08 5.43
N LYS A 656 -20.80 -13.77 5.24
CA LYS A 656 -20.53 -13.09 3.98
C LYS A 656 -19.34 -12.14 4.11
N VAL A 657 -18.30 -12.35 3.31
CA VAL A 657 -17.21 -11.39 3.06
C VAL A 657 -17.61 -10.51 1.89
N ALA A 658 -17.43 -9.20 1.99
CA ALA A 658 -17.64 -8.26 0.90
C ALA A 658 -16.41 -7.35 0.72
N LEU A 659 -15.83 -7.31 -0.48
CA LEU A 659 -14.73 -6.43 -0.85
C LEU A 659 -15.31 -5.14 -1.43
N THR A 660 -14.97 -3.99 -0.85
CA THR A 660 -15.40 -2.69 -1.36
C THR A 660 -14.47 -2.25 -2.48
N LEU A 661 -15.00 -2.19 -3.70
CA LEU A 661 -14.22 -1.86 -4.90
C LEU A 661 -14.26 -0.37 -5.23
N VAL A 662 -15.44 0.24 -5.21
CA VAL A 662 -15.67 1.61 -5.66
C VAL A 662 -16.64 2.33 -4.73
N LYS A 663 -16.36 3.61 -4.48
CA LYS A 663 -17.24 4.53 -3.74
C LYS A 663 -17.40 5.85 -4.50
N THR A 664 -18.60 6.12 -5.04
CA THR A 664 -18.87 7.30 -5.85
C THR A 664 -19.32 8.51 -5.02
N ALA A 665 -18.52 8.88 -4.04
CA ALA A 665 -18.76 10.01 -3.14
C ALA A 665 -18.48 11.38 -3.81
N THR A 666 -18.64 12.45 -3.07
CA THR A 666 -18.28 13.81 -3.47
C THR A 666 -16.89 14.15 -2.97
N TYR A 667 -16.09 14.83 -3.78
CA TYR A 667 -14.77 15.30 -3.33
C TYR A 667 -14.88 16.19 -2.10
N CYS A 668 -14.00 15.96 -1.13
CA CYS A 668 -13.77 16.83 0.03
C CYS A 668 -15.06 17.35 0.69
N ALA A 669 -15.99 16.48 1.01
CA ALA A 669 -17.29 16.84 1.56
C ALA A 669 -17.57 16.17 2.91
N HIS A 670 -18.14 16.93 3.86
CA HIS A 670 -18.55 16.45 5.17
C HIS A 670 -20.09 16.63 5.37
N PRO A 671 -20.94 15.88 4.72
CA PRO A 671 -22.38 16.05 4.86
C PRO A 671 -22.90 15.46 6.18
N VAL A 672 -22.55 16.10 7.27
CA VAL A 672 -23.11 15.81 8.61
C VAL A 672 -24.13 16.89 8.99
N PRO A 673 -25.03 16.67 9.96
CA PRO A 673 -26.14 17.58 10.24
C PRO A 673 -25.74 19.05 10.48
N ASN A 674 -24.58 19.30 11.03
CA ASN A 674 -24.04 20.64 11.28
C ASN A 674 -23.05 21.13 10.20
N ARG A 675 -22.80 20.32 9.16
CA ARG A 675 -21.95 20.64 8.00
C ARG A 675 -22.60 20.07 6.74
N PRO A 676 -23.77 20.58 6.30
CA PRO A 676 -24.43 20.10 5.08
C PRO A 676 -23.58 20.51 3.87
N LEU A 677 -23.81 19.83 2.75
CA LEU A 677 -23.29 20.29 1.46
C LEU A 677 -23.85 21.68 1.18
N LEU A 678 -22.98 22.65 0.98
CA LEU A 678 -23.40 24.01 0.65
C LEU A 678 -23.83 24.08 -0.81
N ARG A 679 -24.89 24.90 -1.07
CA ARG A 679 -25.46 25.15 -2.39
C ARG A 679 -26.00 23.87 -3.06
N ASP A 680 -27.08 23.34 -2.52
CA ASP A 680 -27.89 22.34 -3.22
C ASP A 680 -28.27 22.82 -4.62
N GLY A 681 -28.30 21.89 -5.57
CA GLY A 681 -28.73 22.14 -6.96
C GLY A 681 -27.65 22.62 -7.92
N ILE A 682 -26.40 22.72 -7.52
CA ILE A 682 -25.28 22.88 -8.45
C ILE A 682 -24.56 21.54 -8.69
N PHE A 683 -23.98 21.41 -9.87
CA PHE A 683 -23.18 20.22 -10.20
C PHE A 683 -21.90 20.16 -9.35
N ILE A 684 -21.70 19.02 -8.69
CA ILE A 684 -20.48 18.70 -7.93
C ILE A 684 -19.91 17.40 -8.47
N SER A 685 -18.64 17.40 -8.86
CA SER A 685 -17.93 16.20 -9.34
C SER A 685 -17.96 15.08 -8.32
N LYS A 686 -18.06 13.85 -8.83
CA LYS A 686 -18.02 12.63 -8.03
C LYS A 686 -16.71 11.90 -8.25
N ILE A 687 -16.24 11.25 -7.18
CA ILE A 687 -15.07 10.36 -7.20
C ILE A 687 -15.41 9.10 -8.00
N ASP A 688 -14.40 8.46 -8.57
CA ASP A 688 -14.44 7.13 -9.16
C ASP A 688 -15.49 6.95 -10.28
N GLN A 689 -15.77 7.96 -11.07
CA GLN A 689 -16.54 7.80 -12.29
C GLN A 689 -15.68 7.19 -13.42
N GLY A 690 -16.30 6.38 -14.28
CA GLY A 690 -15.62 5.68 -15.38
C GLY A 690 -15.14 4.28 -15.00
N GLN A 691 -14.35 3.66 -15.88
CA GLN A 691 -13.88 2.29 -15.69
C GLN A 691 -12.90 2.17 -14.51
N ARG A 692 -13.10 1.13 -13.70
CA ARG A 692 -12.20 0.71 -12.63
C ARG A 692 -11.96 -0.79 -12.74
N ASP A 693 -10.70 -1.22 -12.60
CA ASP A 693 -10.28 -2.60 -12.81
C ASP A 693 -9.61 -3.13 -11.54
N PHE A 694 -9.98 -4.33 -11.13
CA PHE A 694 -9.47 -4.99 -9.93
C PHE A 694 -9.03 -6.41 -10.26
N ALA A 695 -7.90 -6.83 -9.68
CA ALA A 695 -7.39 -8.18 -9.78
C ALA A 695 -7.40 -8.85 -8.40
N LEU A 696 -8.04 -10.02 -8.33
CA LEU A 696 -8.23 -10.80 -7.12
C LEU A 696 -7.75 -12.23 -7.36
N ARG A 697 -7.40 -12.95 -6.29
CA ARG A 697 -7.17 -14.40 -6.30
C ARG A 697 -7.95 -15.04 -5.18
N LEU A 698 -8.62 -16.13 -5.49
CA LEU A 698 -9.25 -17.04 -4.55
C LEU A 698 -8.37 -18.28 -4.39
N THR A 699 -8.04 -18.63 -3.16
CA THR A 699 -7.25 -19.82 -2.83
C THR A 699 -7.57 -20.31 -1.42
N THR A 700 -6.95 -21.41 -1.00
CA THR A 700 -6.96 -21.86 0.39
C THR A 700 -5.54 -21.95 0.92
N ALA A 701 -5.34 -21.72 2.22
CA ALA A 701 -4.03 -21.64 2.82
C ALA A 701 -3.99 -22.19 4.24
N LYS A 702 -2.80 -22.57 4.70
CA LYS A 702 -2.46 -22.58 6.11
C LYS A 702 -1.99 -21.19 6.54
N GLU A 703 -2.00 -20.94 7.83
CA GLU A 703 -1.68 -19.60 8.37
C GLU A 703 -0.34 -19.03 7.89
N ASN A 704 0.71 -19.87 7.84
CA ASN A 704 2.04 -19.49 7.38
C ASN A 704 2.16 -19.36 5.84
N GLU A 705 1.13 -19.71 5.08
CA GLU A 705 1.11 -19.62 3.61
C GLU A 705 0.43 -18.36 3.10
N LEU A 706 -0.42 -17.70 3.93
CA LEU A 706 -1.23 -16.54 3.54
C LEU A 706 -0.38 -15.44 2.87
N LYS A 707 0.63 -14.95 3.55
CA LYS A 707 1.50 -13.89 3.00
C LYS A 707 2.29 -14.35 1.77
N LYS A 708 2.70 -15.62 1.73
CA LYS A 708 3.40 -16.20 0.58
C LYS A 708 2.52 -16.20 -0.67
N HIS A 709 1.23 -16.56 -0.56
CA HIS A 709 0.29 -16.52 -1.67
C HIS A 709 0.04 -15.07 -2.13
N ALA A 710 -0.11 -14.15 -1.18
CA ALA A 710 -0.24 -12.74 -1.49
C ALA A 710 0.99 -12.21 -2.24
N ASP A 711 2.21 -12.47 -1.75
CA ASP A 711 3.46 -12.07 -2.42
C ASP A 711 3.60 -12.71 -3.81
N ALA A 712 3.19 -13.98 -3.96
CA ALA A 712 3.22 -14.66 -5.26
C ALA A 712 2.26 -14.03 -6.30
N PHE A 713 1.14 -13.49 -5.84
CA PHE A 713 0.17 -12.84 -6.70
C PHE A 713 0.58 -11.42 -7.11
N VAL A 714 1.21 -10.67 -6.20
CA VAL A 714 1.55 -9.26 -6.43
C VAL A 714 2.96 -9.04 -6.99
N GLU A 715 3.92 -9.91 -6.69
CA GLU A 715 5.31 -9.83 -7.15
C GLU A 715 5.57 -10.86 -8.26
N LYS A 716 5.23 -10.50 -9.49
CA LYS A 716 5.33 -11.39 -10.67
C LYS A 716 6.69 -11.27 -11.35
N PRO A 717 7.18 -12.37 -12.01
CA PRO A 717 8.32 -12.29 -12.90
C PRO A 717 8.10 -11.29 -14.04
N TYR A 718 9.17 -10.64 -14.46
CA TYR A 718 9.14 -9.74 -15.61
C TYR A 718 9.76 -10.42 -16.83
N ALA A 719 8.99 -10.53 -17.90
CA ALA A 719 9.37 -11.26 -19.09
C ALA A 719 9.28 -10.42 -20.37
N LEU A 720 10.30 -10.49 -21.21
CA LEU A 720 10.31 -9.88 -22.52
C LEU A 720 10.87 -10.87 -23.57
N ASN A 721 10.37 -10.79 -24.79
CA ASN A 721 11.02 -11.38 -25.94
C ASN A 721 12.19 -10.49 -26.35
N VAL A 722 13.41 -10.97 -26.13
CA VAL A 722 14.65 -10.23 -26.43
C VAL A 722 15.56 -11.13 -27.26
N PHE A 723 15.86 -10.71 -28.50
CA PHE A 723 16.90 -11.35 -29.30
C PHE A 723 18.27 -10.88 -28.80
N PRO A 724 19.14 -11.81 -28.38
CA PRO A 724 20.46 -11.46 -27.84
C PRO A 724 21.31 -10.75 -28.88
N THR A 725 22.10 -9.77 -28.42
CA THR A 725 23.10 -9.07 -29.19
C THR A 725 24.44 -9.78 -29.13
N ILE A 726 25.40 -9.36 -29.97
CA ILE A 726 26.76 -9.91 -29.98
C ILE A 726 27.65 -9.34 -28.87
N ASP A 727 27.09 -8.51 -27.96
CA ASP A 727 27.84 -7.91 -26.87
C ASP A 727 28.42 -8.98 -25.95
N GLU A 728 29.61 -8.69 -25.42
CA GLU A 728 30.27 -9.58 -24.47
C GLU A 728 29.49 -9.63 -23.15
N LYS A 729 29.58 -10.78 -22.51
CA LYS A 729 28.98 -11.00 -21.19
C LYS A 729 29.86 -10.35 -20.12
N ASP A 730 29.32 -9.31 -19.48
CA ASP A 730 29.89 -8.74 -18.26
C ASP A 730 29.14 -9.30 -17.04
N ASP A 731 29.47 -10.53 -16.68
CA ASP A 731 28.83 -11.23 -15.55
C ASP A 731 29.89 -11.89 -14.68
N ASN A 732 30.06 -11.35 -13.48
CA ASN A 732 30.98 -11.88 -12.48
C ASN A 732 30.43 -13.11 -11.71
N GLY A 733 29.32 -13.69 -12.17
CA GLY A 733 28.67 -14.85 -11.54
C GLY A 733 27.93 -14.52 -10.23
N PHE A 734 27.54 -13.27 -10.02
CA PHE A 734 26.87 -12.82 -8.81
C PHE A 734 25.45 -13.41 -8.71
N THR A 735 25.10 -13.96 -7.56
CA THR A 735 23.77 -14.51 -7.26
C THR A 735 23.31 -14.10 -5.88
N VAL A 736 22.00 -13.96 -5.70
CA VAL A 736 21.33 -13.75 -4.40
C VAL A 736 20.23 -14.78 -4.27
N SER A 737 20.15 -15.47 -3.15
CA SER A 737 19.04 -16.40 -2.86
C SER A 737 18.84 -16.59 -1.36
N GLY A 738 17.62 -17.02 -1.01
CA GLY A 738 17.23 -17.55 0.29
C GLY A 738 16.71 -18.97 0.16
N ASP A 739 16.46 -19.64 1.28
CA ASP A 739 16.00 -21.03 1.30
C ASP A 739 14.69 -21.25 2.09
N ASN A 740 14.19 -20.22 2.81
CA ASN A 740 12.95 -20.31 3.58
C ASN A 740 11.81 -19.50 2.92
N ALA A 741 10.76 -20.21 2.51
CA ALA A 741 9.58 -19.62 1.87
C ALA A 741 8.73 -18.74 2.81
N ASN A 742 8.90 -18.81 4.12
CA ASN A 742 8.23 -17.95 5.11
C ASN A 742 8.97 -16.60 5.30
N ILE A 743 10.12 -16.42 4.66
CA ILE A 743 10.90 -15.18 4.74
C ILE A 743 10.78 -14.42 3.41
N SER A 744 10.13 -13.27 3.45
CA SER A 744 10.06 -12.36 2.30
C SER A 744 11.30 -11.48 2.20
N PHE A 745 11.90 -11.40 1.00
CA PHE A 745 12.91 -10.41 0.65
C PHE A 745 12.20 -9.11 0.21
N VAL A 746 11.94 -8.23 1.17
CA VAL A 746 11.15 -7.01 0.95
C VAL A 746 11.83 -6.08 -0.05
N THR A 747 13.13 -5.79 0.15
CA THR A 747 13.92 -4.96 -0.76
C THR A 747 15.37 -5.42 -0.84
N LEU A 748 16.00 -5.11 -1.97
CA LEU A 748 17.45 -5.15 -2.20
C LEU A 748 17.82 -3.84 -2.93
N LYS A 749 18.62 -3.00 -2.28
CA LYS A 749 18.98 -1.67 -2.80
C LYS A 749 20.39 -1.26 -2.39
N ARG A 750 20.96 -0.27 -3.06
CA ARG A 750 22.20 0.35 -2.61
C ARG A 750 21.97 1.12 -1.31
N ALA A 751 22.87 0.94 -0.34
CA ALA A 751 22.86 1.72 0.89
C ALA A 751 23.19 3.19 0.61
N ARG A 752 22.66 4.12 1.41
CA ARG A 752 22.93 5.56 1.26
C ARG A 752 23.97 6.08 2.25
N GLN A 753 24.07 5.44 3.40
CA GLN A 753 24.97 5.89 4.49
C GLN A 753 26.27 5.09 4.55
N VAL A 754 26.30 3.92 3.91
CA VAL A 754 27.50 3.05 3.82
C VAL A 754 27.71 2.63 2.38
N ASP A 755 28.94 2.34 1.99
CA ASP A 755 29.23 1.78 0.67
C ASP A 755 28.86 0.31 0.65
N GLY A 756 27.72 -0.04 0.05
CA GLY A 756 27.22 -1.40 0.02
C GLY A 756 25.77 -1.52 -0.43
N TYR A 757 25.21 -2.70 -0.20
CA TYR A 757 23.83 -3.03 -0.54
C TYR A 757 23.06 -3.48 0.70
N VAL A 758 21.83 -3.05 0.82
CA VAL A 758 20.92 -3.38 1.91
C VAL A 758 19.88 -4.37 1.42
N MET A 759 19.68 -5.42 2.17
CA MET A 759 18.54 -6.33 2.07
C MET A 759 17.67 -6.17 3.32
N ARG A 760 16.35 -6.10 3.11
CA ARG A 760 15.37 -6.17 4.19
C ARG A 760 14.59 -7.46 4.05
N LEU A 761 14.55 -8.23 5.13
CA LEU A 761 13.89 -9.53 5.19
C LEU A 761 12.85 -9.52 6.29
N GLN A 762 11.71 -10.16 6.04
CA GLN A 762 10.59 -10.24 6.98
C GLN A 762 10.21 -11.70 7.23
N ASN A 763 10.09 -12.08 8.50
CA ASN A 763 9.40 -13.30 8.88
C ASN A 763 7.87 -13.07 8.81
N ASN A 764 7.17 -13.86 8.01
CA ASN A 764 5.73 -13.78 7.81
C ASN A 764 4.91 -14.65 8.77
N SER A 765 5.58 -15.37 9.68
CA SER A 765 4.95 -16.35 10.58
C SER A 765 4.90 -15.89 12.04
N GLU A 766 4.02 -16.52 12.80
CA GLU A 766 3.91 -16.33 14.26
C GLU A 766 4.98 -17.10 15.06
N THR A 767 5.84 -17.83 14.36
CA THR A 767 6.88 -18.68 14.95
C THR A 767 8.28 -18.18 14.62
N GLU A 768 9.26 -18.67 15.37
CA GLU A 768 10.68 -18.48 15.03
C GLU A 768 10.99 -19.15 13.70
N GLU A 769 11.68 -18.43 12.81
CA GLU A 769 12.12 -18.94 11.51
C GLU A 769 13.62 -18.77 11.34
N LYS A 770 14.21 -19.66 10.52
CA LYS A 770 15.63 -19.60 10.17
C LYS A 770 15.76 -19.37 8.66
N GLU A 771 16.71 -18.52 8.29
CA GLU A 771 17.01 -18.20 6.90
C GLU A 771 18.51 -18.25 6.66
N THR A 772 18.93 -18.81 5.54
CA THR A 772 20.30 -18.74 5.06
C THR A 772 20.34 -17.86 3.80
N VAL A 773 20.68 -16.61 3.98
CA VAL A 773 20.88 -15.69 2.85
C VAL A 773 22.21 -16.01 2.19
N LYS A 774 22.17 -16.30 0.90
CA LYS A 774 23.35 -16.49 0.06
C LYS A 774 23.52 -15.26 -0.85
N PHE A 775 24.76 -14.79 -0.93
CA PHE A 775 25.11 -13.61 -1.70
C PHE A 775 26.47 -13.88 -2.37
N ARG A 776 26.44 -14.40 -3.62
CA ARG A 776 27.58 -14.95 -4.31
C ARG A 776 28.21 -16.11 -3.50
N ASP A 777 29.49 -15.98 -3.12
CA ASP A 777 30.26 -16.95 -2.31
C ASP A 777 30.10 -16.76 -0.79
N LYS A 778 29.36 -15.74 -0.37
CA LYS A 778 29.11 -15.43 1.03
C LYS A 778 27.74 -15.95 1.46
N SER A 779 27.62 -16.24 2.73
CA SER A 779 26.32 -16.55 3.34
C SER A 779 26.24 -16.03 4.77
N ILE A 780 25.02 -15.79 5.23
CA ILE A 780 24.71 -15.45 6.61
C ILE A 780 23.51 -16.26 7.07
N ASN A 781 23.58 -16.84 8.25
CA ASN A 781 22.48 -17.54 8.90
C ASN A 781 21.77 -16.58 9.86
N LEU A 782 20.48 -16.44 9.70
CA LEU A 782 19.65 -15.54 10.48
C LEU A 782 18.59 -16.33 11.24
N ILE A 783 18.27 -15.90 12.45
CA ILE A 783 17.15 -16.43 13.24
C ILE A 783 16.20 -15.26 13.47
N PHE A 784 14.98 -15.42 13.04
CA PHE A 784 13.92 -14.41 13.15
C PHE A 784 12.95 -14.81 14.26
N GLY A 785 12.62 -13.86 15.15
CA GLY A 785 11.41 -13.95 15.98
C GLY A 785 10.14 -13.85 15.14
N LYS A 786 8.97 -14.02 15.76
CA LYS A 786 7.67 -13.88 15.11
C LYS A 786 7.53 -12.50 14.46
N TYR A 787 7.10 -12.42 13.22
CA TYR A 787 6.90 -11.19 12.46
C TYR A 787 8.10 -10.23 12.46
N GLU A 788 9.28 -10.73 12.80
CA GLU A 788 10.49 -9.90 12.89
C GLU A 788 10.98 -9.49 11.49
N VAL A 789 11.38 -8.23 11.36
CA VAL A 789 12.07 -7.69 10.19
C VAL A 789 13.54 -7.49 10.51
N LYS A 790 14.43 -7.98 9.64
CA LYS A 790 15.87 -7.82 9.77
C LYS A 790 16.48 -7.06 8.60
N THR A 791 17.54 -6.34 8.90
CA THR A 791 18.38 -5.65 7.92
C THR A 791 19.71 -6.35 7.78
N VAL A 792 20.09 -6.68 6.55
CA VAL A 792 21.39 -7.25 6.21
C VAL A 792 22.10 -6.31 5.23
N VAL A 793 23.34 -6.00 5.51
CA VAL A 793 24.20 -5.20 4.62
C VAL A 793 25.29 -6.07 4.04
N TYR A 794 25.51 -5.92 2.73
CA TYR A 794 26.67 -6.41 2.03
C TYR A 794 27.59 -5.21 1.75
N ASP A 795 28.81 -5.21 2.32
CA ASP A 795 29.78 -4.11 2.24
C ASP A 795 30.86 -4.33 1.16
N GLY A 796 30.68 -5.31 0.29
CA GLY A 796 31.68 -5.74 -0.72
C GLY A 796 32.44 -7.00 -0.28
N ASP A 797 32.65 -7.22 1.00
CA ASP A 797 33.43 -8.34 1.56
C ASP A 797 32.59 -9.32 2.35
N ALA A 798 31.63 -8.85 3.14
CA ALA A 798 30.87 -9.66 4.07
C ALA A 798 29.38 -9.27 4.11
N LEU A 799 28.56 -10.22 4.57
CA LEU A 799 27.18 -9.98 4.97
C LEU A 799 27.13 -9.75 6.47
N LYS A 800 26.44 -8.68 6.89
CA LYS A 800 26.29 -8.29 8.30
C LYS A 800 24.85 -8.00 8.63
N GLU A 801 24.32 -8.60 9.68
CA GLU A 801 23.05 -8.18 10.25
C GLU A 801 23.25 -6.86 11.00
N ILE A 802 22.33 -5.91 10.76
CA ILE A 802 22.31 -4.62 11.42
C ILE A 802 20.96 -4.45 12.11
N LYS A 803 20.98 -3.90 13.33
CA LYS A 803 19.74 -3.70 14.09
C LYS A 803 18.90 -2.54 13.56
N GLU A 804 19.54 -1.52 13.00
CA GLU A 804 18.90 -0.32 12.51
C GLU A 804 18.33 -0.47 11.11
N MET A 805 17.19 0.20 10.85
CA MET A 805 16.51 0.18 9.54
C MET A 805 16.89 1.37 8.63
N LEU A 806 17.56 2.39 9.14
CA LEU A 806 17.77 3.68 8.44
C LEU A 806 18.92 3.70 7.43
N ILE A 807 19.54 2.61 7.12
CA ILE A 807 20.72 2.53 6.24
C ILE A 807 20.35 2.59 4.76
#